data_29e191e9ad58a394be489942d19427d5
#
_entry.id   29e191e9ad58a394be489942d19427d5
#
_cell.length_a   1.000
_cell.length_b   1.000
_cell.length_c   1.000
_cell.angle_alpha   90.00
_cell.angle_beta   90.00
_cell.angle_gamma   90.00
#
_symmetry.space_group_name_H-M   'P 1'
#
loop_
_entity.id
_entity.type
_entity.pdbx_description
1 polymer ?
#
loop_
_entity_poly.entity_id
_entity_poly.type
_entity_poly.pdbx_seq_one_letter_code
_entity_poly.pdbx_strand_id
1 'polypeptide(L)'
;MKHALLLASPLLASLFACLSVNAWAQSTVELAPITIDGEQEVQPALSLDQSSGMASRLGLSVRETPASVAIANRNDIERHGAQNFQDAANTLPGVSASAPPGFGGFVSYRGFTSSQITQMFNGINVAGGLARPVDAWIYDRVELLGGPSSLINGAGSVGGSLNYVTKLATREEQAVEGRVSYGSYDTTETAFGLNHALSEAGADVQHYARLDVSHNTSNGYIDRQERDAWSVAFSLLSDLTPNLSHTLALEYQDEHEDSPYWGTPVLNPKAGELKIDKHNRFNNYNVEDGRYEQRTIWVRSIIDYRINDSTTLRNTLYHLDSQRDYRNLETYQYSADNRAVNRSTAYQVRHQGEQNGNQFELRHDNTLLGLDTTWSGGFEYKVNQTTNSPLNVKGTSTVDPNNFQPGHFYDIPGTKPGFISDKTNEVTTKALFVENRLALTDKLSLLTGLRYDDIELDVTNHRTVTASNPRHLKRSWEPVTGRVGLTYQFIPTANAYVQYSTAAEQPNGTQDFDVSTGKQWEVGSKFDYLDGRGSATVAAYTIERKDFAVTDPLDPTTSIPVGQQTSNGIELASSFRITDKLLAEGNFAWVDAQYDEFTEKNAAGVVVSRKGNTPTNVPDRVGNLWLTYDFAPQWQGGVDARYVASVFADSANTMTVPSYTLYGSFLSYKVDRHTTVTGRVRNLTNEVYAEFAHVSPAYYLGTPRTFELAVQTRF
;
A
#
# COMPACT_ATOMS: atom_id res chain seq x y z
N MET A 1 -2.78 31.90 6.59
CA MET A 1 -3.43 30.59 6.71
C MET A 1 -3.45 30.01 8.15
N LYS A 2 -2.55 30.42 9.05
CA LYS A 2 -2.55 29.95 10.46
C LYS A 2 -3.78 30.30 11.31
N HIS A 3 -4.64 31.23 10.90
CA HIS A 3 -5.81 31.66 11.67
C HIS A 3 -7.15 30.97 11.29
N ALA A 4 -7.16 30.15 10.26
CA ALA A 4 -8.38 29.43 9.86
C ALA A 4 -8.51 28.03 10.48
N LEU A 5 -7.41 27.44 10.95
CA LEU A 5 -7.38 26.08 11.52
C LEU A 5 -7.71 26.05 13.03
N LEU A 6 -7.51 27.16 13.74
CA LEU A 6 -7.85 27.25 15.18
C LEU A 6 -9.35 27.30 15.46
N LEU A 7 -10.20 27.46 14.44
CA LEU A 7 -11.65 27.44 14.56
C LEU A 7 -12.29 26.06 14.33
N ALA A 8 -11.55 25.08 13.84
CA ALA A 8 -12.08 23.74 13.59
C ALA A 8 -12.15 22.85 14.84
N SER A 9 -11.24 23.02 15.79
CA SER A 9 -11.22 22.22 17.01
C SER A 9 -12.45 22.39 17.91
N PRO A 10 -13.02 23.59 18.12
CA PRO A 10 -14.24 23.73 18.91
C PRO A 10 -15.51 23.33 18.16
N LEU A 11 -15.49 23.26 16.81
CA LEU A 11 -16.66 22.83 16.03
C LEU A 11 -16.88 21.30 16.08
N LEU A 12 -15.82 20.50 16.12
CA LEU A 12 -15.96 19.05 16.30
C LEU A 12 -16.47 18.68 17.71
N ALA A 13 -16.01 19.38 18.75
CA ALA A 13 -16.52 19.17 20.11
C ALA A 13 -17.99 19.61 20.27
N SER A 14 -18.44 20.63 19.53
CA SER A 14 -19.81 21.08 19.52
C SER A 14 -20.75 20.22 18.69
N LEU A 15 -20.25 19.52 17.64
CA LEU A 15 -21.08 18.53 16.92
C LEU A 15 -21.42 17.31 17.80
N PHE A 16 -20.51 16.85 18.64
CA PHE A 16 -20.79 15.77 19.59
C PHE A 16 -21.82 16.14 20.66
N ALA A 17 -21.91 17.42 21.04
CA ALA A 17 -22.86 17.91 22.03
C ALA A 17 -24.28 18.14 21.45
N CYS A 18 -24.41 18.37 20.14
CA CYS A 18 -25.71 18.64 19.50
C CYS A 18 -26.51 17.40 19.12
N LEU A 19 -25.88 16.21 19.09
CA LEU A 19 -26.57 14.95 18.72
C LEU A 19 -27.29 14.27 19.92
N SER A 20 -27.21 14.84 21.12
CA SER A 20 -27.83 14.27 22.33
C SER A 20 -29.20 14.86 22.72
N VAL A 21 -29.83 15.66 21.89
CA VAL A 21 -31.13 16.29 22.25
C VAL A 21 -32.18 15.98 21.21
N ASN A 22 -33.20 15.23 21.69
CA ASN A 22 -34.54 15.03 21.19
C ASN A 22 -34.94 13.65 20.66
N ALA A 23 -34.96 12.68 21.57
CA ALA A 23 -35.97 11.64 21.49
C ALA A 23 -37.25 12.13 22.25
N TRP A 24 -38.19 12.72 21.55
CA TRP A 24 -39.53 12.92 22.04
C TRP A 24 -40.40 11.69 21.73
N ALA A 25 -40.91 11.11 22.81
CA ALA A 25 -41.77 9.93 22.80
C ALA A 25 -43.02 10.14 21.94
N GLN A 26 -43.25 9.20 21.01
CA GLN A 26 -44.59 8.90 20.53
C GLN A 26 -44.90 7.43 20.75
N SER A 27 -46.03 7.24 21.37
CA SER A 27 -46.83 6.06 21.70
C SER A 27 -46.36 4.69 21.17
N THR A 28 -46.20 3.80 22.14
CA THR A 28 -46.03 2.36 22.09
C THR A 28 -46.98 1.63 21.15
N VAL A 29 -46.41 1.03 20.09
CA VAL A 29 -46.94 -0.22 19.55
C VAL A 29 -45.95 -1.29 20.04
N GLU A 30 -46.37 -2.13 20.96
CA GLU A 30 -45.62 -3.34 21.34
C GLU A 30 -45.55 -4.28 20.14
N LEU A 31 -44.45 -4.21 19.41
CA LEU A 31 -44.03 -5.29 18.54
C LEU A 31 -43.31 -6.32 19.41
N ALA A 32 -43.64 -7.60 19.23
CA ALA A 32 -42.96 -8.71 19.88
C ALA A 32 -41.44 -8.57 19.75
N PRO A 33 -40.65 -8.89 20.79
CA PRO A 33 -39.21 -8.77 20.73
C PRO A 33 -38.69 -9.68 19.63
N ILE A 34 -38.17 -9.08 18.56
CA ILE A 34 -37.26 -9.76 17.66
C ILE A 34 -35.97 -9.89 18.47
N THR A 35 -35.76 -11.04 19.08
CA THR A 35 -34.44 -11.45 19.57
C THR A 35 -33.57 -11.62 18.36
N ILE A 36 -32.87 -10.56 17.98
CA ILE A 36 -31.67 -10.69 17.19
C ILE A 36 -30.58 -11.08 18.21
N ASP A 37 -30.41 -12.37 18.42
CA ASP A 37 -29.17 -12.92 18.96
C ASP A 37 -28.07 -12.69 17.89
N GLY A 38 -27.64 -11.46 17.79
CA GLY A 38 -26.45 -11.08 17.05
C GLY A 38 -25.21 -11.37 17.89
N GLU A 39 -24.91 -12.63 18.16
CA GLU A 39 -23.52 -13.01 18.28
C GLU A 39 -22.88 -12.63 16.94
N GLN A 40 -22.06 -11.59 16.94
CA GLN A 40 -21.20 -11.28 15.82
C GLN A 40 -20.26 -12.48 15.70
N GLU A 41 -20.65 -13.47 14.89
CA GLU A 41 -19.76 -14.57 14.54
C GLU A 41 -18.47 -13.94 14.03
N VAL A 42 -17.37 -14.22 14.72
CA VAL A 42 -16.02 -13.88 14.23
C VAL A 42 -15.87 -14.60 12.89
N GLN A 43 -16.10 -13.90 11.80
CA GLN A 43 -15.97 -14.47 10.46
C GLN A 43 -14.51 -14.86 10.23
N PRO A 44 -14.21 -16.02 9.60
CA PRO A 44 -12.84 -16.36 9.24
C PRO A 44 -12.22 -15.23 8.39
N ALA A 45 -10.98 -14.84 8.70
CA ALA A 45 -10.32 -13.71 8.03
C ALA A 45 -10.01 -13.93 6.54
N LEU A 46 -9.98 -15.18 6.08
CA LEU A 46 -9.82 -15.48 4.66
C LEU A 46 -11.20 -15.58 4.01
N SER A 47 -11.73 -14.45 3.56
CA SER A 47 -13.01 -14.37 2.84
C SER A 47 -12.82 -14.82 1.40
N LEU A 48 -12.75 -16.13 1.17
CA LEU A 48 -12.48 -16.71 -0.15
C LEU A 48 -13.60 -16.39 -1.16
N ASP A 49 -14.79 -16.08 -0.69
CA ASP A 49 -15.96 -15.78 -1.54
C ASP A 49 -16.14 -14.27 -1.80
N GLN A 50 -15.27 -13.42 -1.23
CA GLN A 50 -15.22 -12.00 -1.54
C GLN A 50 -14.59 -11.77 -2.93
N SER A 51 -15.16 -10.85 -3.71
CA SER A 51 -14.60 -10.46 -5.01
C SER A 51 -13.53 -9.37 -4.86
N SER A 52 -12.54 -9.39 -5.76
CA SER A 52 -11.51 -8.36 -5.90
C SER A 52 -11.46 -7.84 -7.32
N GLY A 53 -11.79 -6.55 -7.49
CA GLY A 53 -11.69 -5.87 -8.79
C GLY A 53 -10.26 -5.68 -9.28
N MET A 54 -9.27 -5.81 -8.38
CA MET A 54 -7.86 -5.79 -8.74
C MET A 54 -7.39 -7.12 -9.35
N ALA A 55 -8.06 -8.23 -9.02
CA ALA A 55 -7.65 -9.56 -9.47
C ALA A 55 -8.35 -9.98 -10.77
N SER A 56 -9.56 -9.49 -11.02
CA SER A 56 -10.33 -9.75 -12.24
C SER A 56 -11.44 -8.71 -12.42
N ARG A 57 -11.69 -8.32 -13.67
CA ARG A 57 -12.80 -7.45 -14.07
C ARG A 57 -14.11 -8.22 -14.28
N LEU A 58 -14.09 -9.53 -14.06
CA LEU A 58 -15.26 -10.42 -14.24
C LEU A 58 -16.11 -10.57 -12.97
N GLY A 59 -15.73 -9.87 -11.86
CA GLY A 59 -16.41 -9.98 -10.57
C GLY A 59 -16.20 -11.34 -9.88
N LEU A 60 -15.12 -12.04 -10.21
CA LEU A 60 -14.79 -13.34 -9.61
C LEU A 60 -14.42 -13.17 -8.13
N SER A 61 -14.81 -14.13 -7.33
CA SER A 61 -14.37 -14.25 -5.94
C SER A 61 -12.87 -14.60 -5.88
N VAL A 62 -12.26 -14.39 -4.69
CA VAL A 62 -10.90 -14.85 -4.44
C VAL A 62 -10.77 -16.34 -4.76
N ARG A 63 -11.77 -17.17 -4.39
CA ARG A 63 -11.82 -18.61 -4.66
C ARG A 63 -11.80 -18.93 -6.15
N GLU A 64 -12.56 -18.23 -6.95
CA GLU A 64 -12.69 -18.49 -8.41
C GLU A 64 -11.51 -17.97 -9.22
N THR A 65 -10.75 -17.00 -8.67
CA THR A 65 -9.63 -16.36 -9.38
C THR A 65 -8.40 -17.27 -9.36
N PRO A 66 -7.83 -17.66 -10.51
CA PRO A 66 -6.63 -18.49 -10.60
C PRO A 66 -5.36 -17.63 -10.36
N ALA A 67 -5.25 -17.03 -9.20
CA ALA A 67 -4.11 -16.21 -8.77
C ALA A 67 -4.04 -16.13 -7.25
N SER A 68 -2.87 -15.87 -6.70
CA SER A 68 -2.70 -15.49 -5.30
C SER A 68 -3.32 -14.13 -5.06
N VAL A 69 -4.41 -14.09 -4.32
CA VAL A 69 -5.14 -12.88 -3.92
C VAL A 69 -5.34 -12.91 -2.42
N ALA A 70 -4.98 -11.83 -1.73
CA ALA A 70 -5.27 -11.65 -0.31
C ALA A 70 -5.98 -10.32 -0.09
N ILE A 71 -6.94 -10.31 0.84
CA ILE A 71 -7.72 -9.13 1.21
C ILE A 71 -7.66 -9.00 2.72
N ALA A 72 -7.16 -7.86 3.21
CA ALA A 72 -7.36 -7.42 4.57
C ALA A 72 -8.56 -6.46 4.58
N ASN A 73 -9.71 -6.93 5.01
CA ASN A 73 -10.94 -6.14 5.08
C ASN A 73 -10.93 -5.21 6.29
N ARG A 74 -11.95 -4.36 6.45
CA ARG A 74 -12.04 -3.39 7.55
C ARG A 74 -11.92 -4.04 8.93
N ASN A 75 -12.58 -5.18 9.14
CA ASN A 75 -12.51 -5.91 10.41
C ASN A 75 -11.11 -6.46 10.70
N ASP A 76 -10.38 -6.91 9.67
CA ASP A 76 -9.00 -7.37 9.80
C ASP A 76 -8.06 -6.21 10.14
N ILE A 77 -8.19 -5.06 9.45
CA ILE A 77 -7.43 -3.83 9.73
C ILE A 77 -7.59 -3.42 11.20
N GLU A 78 -8.81 -3.43 11.72
CA GLU A 78 -9.10 -3.05 13.11
C GLU A 78 -8.64 -4.10 14.12
N ARG A 79 -8.93 -5.38 13.86
CA ARG A 79 -8.55 -6.49 14.75
C ARG A 79 -7.04 -6.59 14.92
N HIS A 80 -6.30 -6.48 13.81
CA HIS A 80 -4.84 -6.46 13.83
C HIS A 80 -4.27 -5.10 14.30
N GLY A 81 -5.13 -4.08 14.41
CA GLY A 81 -4.77 -2.75 14.92
C GLY A 81 -3.90 -1.95 13.98
N ALA A 82 -4.06 -2.11 12.68
CA ALA A 82 -3.33 -1.32 11.69
C ALA A 82 -3.77 0.14 11.76
N GLN A 83 -2.82 1.08 11.91
CA GLN A 83 -3.07 2.51 12.04
C GLN A 83 -2.80 3.27 10.73
N ASN A 84 -1.96 2.71 9.87
CA ASN A 84 -1.53 3.32 8.62
C ASN A 84 -1.44 2.27 7.50
N PHE A 85 -1.07 2.71 6.29
CA PHE A 85 -0.95 1.83 5.12
C PHE A 85 0.12 0.74 5.29
N GLN A 86 1.23 1.04 5.97
CA GLN A 86 2.31 0.09 6.22
C GLN A 86 1.84 -1.04 7.12
N ASP A 87 1.18 -0.70 8.23
CA ASP A 87 0.63 -1.68 9.16
C ASP A 87 -0.36 -2.60 8.45
N ALA A 88 -1.28 -2.03 7.66
CA ALA A 88 -2.27 -2.79 6.91
C ALA A 88 -1.62 -3.71 5.85
N ALA A 89 -0.64 -3.22 5.10
CA ALA A 89 0.11 -4.02 4.13
C ALA A 89 0.90 -5.14 4.79
N ASN A 90 1.49 -4.90 5.96
CA ASN A 90 2.27 -5.89 6.71
C ASN A 90 1.43 -7.04 7.29
N THR A 91 0.10 -6.95 7.30
CA THR A 91 -0.78 -8.07 7.66
C THR A 91 -0.92 -9.10 6.52
N LEU A 92 -0.61 -8.71 5.28
CA LEU A 92 -0.78 -9.55 4.09
C LEU A 92 0.38 -10.56 3.93
N PRO A 93 0.13 -11.74 3.30
CA PRO A 93 1.15 -12.77 3.14
C PRO A 93 2.38 -12.28 2.41
N GLY A 94 3.57 -12.53 2.98
CA GLY A 94 4.85 -12.27 2.34
C GLY A 94 5.23 -10.80 2.15
N VAL A 95 4.39 -9.86 2.58
CA VAL A 95 4.65 -8.43 2.45
C VAL A 95 5.56 -7.94 3.57
N SER A 96 6.60 -7.19 3.20
CA SER A 96 7.41 -6.39 4.11
C SER A 96 7.37 -4.94 3.63
N ALA A 97 6.63 -4.10 4.35
CA ALA A 97 6.42 -2.71 4.03
C ALA A 97 7.05 -1.80 5.09
N SER A 98 7.64 -0.70 4.65
CA SER A 98 8.20 0.37 5.46
C SER A 98 7.77 1.71 4.86
N ALA A 99 7.65 2.74 5.66
CA ALA A 99 7.20 4.06 5.24
C ALA A 99 8.21 5.16 5.59
N PRO A 100 9.42 5.10 5.02
CA PRO A 100 10.39 6.16 5.26
C PRO A 100 9.87 7.48 4.70
N PRO A 101 10.16 8.60 5.36
CA PRO A 101 9.82 9.92 4.88
C PRO A 101 10.33 10.16 3.45
N GLY A 102 9.58 10.91 2.66
CA GLY A 102 10.00 11.25 1.28
C GLY A 102 9.87 10.14 0.24
N PHE A 103 9.61 8.90 0.65
CA PHE A 103 9.29 7.80 -0.26
C PHE A 103 7.79 7.47 -0.21
N GLY A 104 7.22 7.07 -1.33
CA GLY A 104 5.83 6.63 -1.41
C GLY A 104 5.51 5.29 -0.75
N GLY A 105 6.36 4.87 0.18
CA GLY A 105 6.35 3.56 0.83
C GLY A 105 7.26 2.57 0.13
N PHE A 106 8.10 1.91 0.93
CA PHE A 106 8.92 0.79 0.47
C PHE A 106 8.14 -0.50 0.72
N VAL A 107 8.00 -1.31 -0.31
CA VAL A 107 7.37 -2.63 -0.21
C VAL A 107 8.30 -3.66 -0.82
N SER A 108 8.53 -4.75 -0.10
CA SER A 108 9.17 -5.97 -0.62
C SER A 108 8.13 -7.08 -0.66
N TYR A 109 8.01 -7.73 -1.80
CA TYR A 109 7.10 -8.84 -2.02
C TYR A 109 7.59 -9.74 -3.15
N ARG A 110 7.56 -11.06 -2.95
CA ARG A 110 7.98 -12.06 -3.95
C ARG A 110 9.38 -11.83 -4.56
N GLY A 111 10.34 -11.30 -3.78
CA GLY A 111 11.69 -11.04 -4.29
C GLY A 111 11.86 -9.73 -5.05
N PHE A 112 10.81 -8.93 -5.16
CA PHE A 112 10.79 -7.63 -5.82
C PHE A 112 10.55 -6.52 -4.82
N THR A 113 11.03 -5.31 -5.15
CA THR A 113 10.98 -4.17 -4.21
C THR A 113 10.58 -2.88 -4.92
N SER A 114 10.04 -1.94 -4.14
CA SER A 114 9.76 -0.55 -4.58
C SER A 114 8.92 -0.44 -5.85
N SER A 115 9.46 0.10 -6.94
CA SER A 115 8.74 0.35 -8.20
C SER A 115 8.28 -0.92 -8.93
N GLN A 116 8.82 -2.08 -8.56
CA GLN A 116 8.42 -3.37 -9.11
C GLN A 116 7.14 -3.94 -8.47
N ILE A 117 6.67 -3.29 -7.40
CA ILE A 117 5.38 -3.56 -6.75
C ILE A 117 4.49 -2.35 -6.99
N THR A 118 3.45 -2.53 -7.77
CA THR A 118 2.51 -1.43 -8.08
C THR A 118 1.67 -1.11 -6.86
N GLN A 119 1.68 0.15 -6.46
CA GLN A 119 0.76 0.67 -5.46
C GLN A 119 -0.40 1.37 -6.16
N MET A 120 -1.60 0.96 -5.80
CA MET A 120 -2.85 1.44 -6.37
C MET A 120 -3.71 2.08 -5.30
N PHE A 121 -4.51 3.03 -5.73
CA PHE A 121 -5.52 3.66 -4.89
C PHE A 121 -6.87 3.57 -5.60
N ASN A 122 -7.81 2.83 -4.98
CA ASN A 122 -9.13 2.59 -5.55
C ASN A 122 -9.12 1.95 -6.96
N GLY A 123 -8.22 1.01 -7.20
CA GLY A 123 -8.08 0.32 -8.48
C GLY A 123 -7.36 1.11 -9.58
N ILE A 124 -6.75 2.25 -9.24
CA ILE A 124 -6.04 3.11 -10.18
C ILE A 124 -4.57 3.15 -9.82
N ASN A 125 -3.71 2.83 -10.78
CA ASN A 125 -2.27 2.89 -10.63
C ASN A 125 -1.82 4.35 -10.51
N VAL A 126 -1.23 4.71 -9.38
CA VAL A 126 -0.74 6.05 -9.09
C VAL A 126 0.75 6.11 -9.36
N ALA A 127 1.14 6.94 -10.31
CA ALA A 127 2.53 7.08 -10.70
C ALA A 127 3.38 7.76 -9.62
N GLY A 128 4.60 7.23 -9.46
CA GLY A 128 5.68 7.91 -8.71
C GLY A 128 5.53 7.95 -7.19
N GLY A 129 4.59 7.22 -6.59
CA GLY A 129 4.41 7.21 -5.13
C GLY A 129 4.03 8.58 -4.54
N LEU A 130 3.47 9.48 -5.36
CA LEU A 130 3.10 10.84 -4.95
C LEU A 130 1.82 10.88 -4.12
N ALA A 131 0.96 9.89 -4.27
CA ALA A 131 -0.29 9.78 -3.53
C ALA A 131 -0.18 8.64 -2.51
N ARG A 132 0.68 8.79 -1.49
CA ARG A 132 0.78 7.83 -0.41
C ARG A 132 -0.42 7.97 0.52
N PRO A 133 -1.25 6.93 0.65
CA PRO A 133 -2.28 6.94 1.67
C PRO A 133 -1.62 6.79 3.05
N VAL A 134 -2.02 7.62 4.00
CA VAL A 134 -1.34 7.73 5.29
C VAL A 134 -2.09 7.02 6.40
N ASP A 135 -3.41 7.15 6.43
CA ASP A 135 -4.26 6.74 7.54
C ASP A 135 -5.16 5.57 7.15
N ALA A 136 -5.18 4.54 8.02
CA ALA A 136 -6.00 3.36 7.81
C ALA A 136 -7.50 3.58 8.10
N TRP A 137 -7.90 4.68 8.76
CA TRP A 137 -9.32 4.95 9.06
C TRP A 137 -10.21 5.01 7.82
N ILE A 138 -9.73 5.68 6.78
CA ILE A 138 -10.51 5.87 5.55
C ILE A 138 -10.59 4.62 4.67
N TYR A 139 -9.84 3.54 4.98
CA TYR A 139 -9.87 2.32 4.17
C TYR A 139 -11.05 1.43 4.53
N ASP A 140 -11.66 0.88 3.50
CA ASP A 140 -12.55 -0.27 3.54
C ASP A 140 -11.74 -1.57 3.60
N ARG A 141 -10.71 -1.66 2.76
CA ARG A 141 -9.83 -2.83 2.69
C ARG A 141 -8.50 -2.53 1.99
N VAL A 142 -7.55 -3.43 2.16
CA VAL A 142 -6.32 -3.49 1.37
C VAL A 142 -6.27 -4.83 0.65
N GLU A 143 -6.00 -4.79 -0.66
CA GLU A 143 -5.96 -5.95 -1.53
C GLU A 143 -4.53 -6.18 -2.03
N LEU A 144 -4.09 -7.45 -2.11
CA LEU A 144 -2.81 -7.88 -2.67
C LEU A 144 -3.06 -8.87 -3.81
N LEU A 145 -2.48 -8.60 -4.96
CA LEU A 145 -2.40 -9.54 -6.08
C LEU A 145 -0.95 -9.92 -6.33
N GLY A 146 -0.66 -11.22 -6.31
CA GLY A 146 0.70 -11.74 -6.49
C GLY A 146 1.12 -11.87 -7.94
N GLY A 147 2.37 -11.44 -8.23
CA GLY A 147 3.01 -11.58 -9.53
C GLY A 147 2.56 -10.58 -10.60
N PRO A 148 2.92 -10.84 -11.87
CA PRO A 148 2.60 -10.00 -13.00
C PRO A 148 1.11 -9.72 -13.15
N SER A 149 0.72 -8.45 -13.09
CA SER A 149 -0.67 -8.00 -13.08
C SER A 149 -0.98 -6.89 -14.10
N SER A 150 -0.10 -6.70 -15.09
CA SER A 150 -0.24 -5.62 -16.08
C SER A 150 -1.53 -5.70 -16.90
N LEU A 151 -2.12 -6.89 -17.07
CA LEU A 151 -3.42 -7.05 -17.71
C LEU A 151 -4.51 -6.17 -17.06
N ILE A 152 -4.56 -6.16 -15.73
CA ILE A 152 -5.59 -5.43 -14.97
C ILE A 152 -5.13 -4.02 -14.61
N ASN A 153 -3.85 -3.89 -14.19
CA ASN A 153 -3.32 -2.71 -13.50
C ASN A 153 -2.45 -1.82 -14.40
N GLY A 154 -2.26 -2.22 -15.67
CA GLY A 154 -1.36 -1.51 -16.59
C GLY A 154 0.11 -1.82 -16.36
N ALA A 155 0.98 -1.19 -17.14
CA ALA A 155 2.42 -1.40 -17.07
C ALA A 155 2.99 -1.07 -15.68
N GLY A 156 3.96 -1.88 -15.20
CA GLY A 156 4.72 -1.66 -13.96
C GLY A 156 4.65 -2.76 -12.89
N SER A 157 3.81 -3.76 -13.03
CA SER A 157 3.52 -4.76 -11.99
C SER A 157 4.21 -6.11 -12.26
N VAL A 158 5.47 -6.27 -11.93
CA VAL A 158 6.18 -7.56 -12.08
C VAL A 158 6.06 -8.44 -10.84
N GLY A 159 6.33 -7.91 -9.65
CA GLY A 159 6.29 -8.67 -8.40
C GLY A 159 4.91 -8.80 -7.80
N GLY A 160 4.03 -7.84 -8.07
CA GLY A 160 2.66 -7.80 -7.55
C GLY A 160 2.08 -6.40 -7.48
N SER A 161 0.85 -6.32 -6.98
CA SER A 161 0.14 -5.04 -6.79
C SER A 161 -0.55 -5.00 -5.44
N LEU A 162 -0.46 -3.84 -4.77
CA LEU A 162 -1.20 -3.48 -3.56
C LEU A 162 -2.24 -2.42 -3.92
N ASN A 163 -3.48 -2.61 -3.49
CA ASN A 163 -4.58 -1.67 -3.73
C ASN A 163 -5.24 -1.26 -2.41
N TYR A 164 -5.20 0.03 -2.12
CA TYR A 164 -5.87 0.63 -0.98
C TYR A 164 -7.24 1.14 -1.41
N VAL A 165 -8.29 0.56 -0.86
CA VAL A 165 -9.67 0.89 -1.22
C VAL A 165 -10.30 1.70 -0.10
N THR A 166 -10.79 2.89 -0.41
CA THR A 166 -11.47 3.77 0.56
C THR A 166 -12.92 3.37 0.74
N LYS A 167 -13.46 3.69 1.91
CA LYS A 167 -14.87 3.58 2.20
C LYS A 167 -15.69 4.49 1.27
N LEU A 168 -16.79 3.98 0.76
CA LEU A 168 -17.76 4.72 -0.06
C LEU A 168 -19.15 4.69 0.60
N ALA A 169 -20.02 5.61 0.18
CA ALA A 169 -21.42 5.61 0.58
C ALA A 169 -22.10 4.28 0.23
N THR A 170 -22.81 3.72 1.17
CA THR A 170 -23.60 2.49 1.03
C THR A 170 -25.08 2.80 1.08
N ARG A 171 -25.92 1.82 0.69
CA ARG A 171 -27.39 1.94 0.73
C ARG A 171 -27.99 1.69 2.12
N GLU A 172 -27.17 1.67 3.15
CA GLU A 172 -27.60 1.62 4.54
C GLU A 172 -28.24 2.95 4.93
N GLU A 173 -29.33 2.90 5.72
CA GLU A 173 -30.05 4.12 6.12
C GLU A 173 -29.17 5.03 6.96
N GLN A 174 -28.50 4.46 7.96
CA GLN A 174 -27.57 5.20 8.82
C GLN A 174 -26.52 4.27 9.43
N ALA A 175 -25.28 4.72 9.43
CA ALA A 175 -24.19 4.16 10.23
C ALA A 175 -23.32 5.30 10.74
N VAL A 176 -22.98 5.29 12.02
CA VAL A 176 -22.11 6.27 12.68
C VAL A 176 -20.95 5.55 13.33
N GLU A 177 -19.74 5.96 13.04
CA GLU A 177 -18.52 5.40 13.60
C GLU A 177 -17.68 6.50 14.23
N GLY A 178 -17.04 6.22 15.36
CA GLY A 178 -16.10 7.13 16.00
C GLY A 178 -14.94 6.37 16.64
N ARG A 179 -13.76 6.96 16.63
CA ARG A 179 -12.59 6.44 17.31
C ARG A 179 -11.78 7.58 17.92
N VAL A 180 -11.36 7.40 19.15
CA VAL A 180 -10.35 8.24 19.81
C VAL A 180 -9.30 7.33 20.42
N SER A 181 -8.04 7.60 20.19
CA SER A 181 -6.94 6.87 20.81
C SER A 181 -5.85 7.81 21.32
N TYR A 182 -5.14 7.33 22.34
CA TYR A 182 -3.93 7.95 22.88
C TYR A 182 -2.88 6.89 23.16
N GLY A 183 -1.65 7.18 22.80
CA GLY A 183 -0.57 6.21 22.93
C GLY A 183 0.80 6.82 23.23
N SER A 184 1.82 5.96 23.21
CA SER A 184 3.22 6.35 23.41
C SER A 184 3.62 7.45 22.43
N TYR A 185 4.56 8.32 22.86
CA TYR A 185 5.05 9.47 22.08
C TYR A 185 3.96 10.50 21.77
N ASP A 186 3.02 10.66 22.71
CA ASP A 186 1.85 11.55 22.56
C ASP A 186 1.10 11.33 21.25
N THR A 187 1.10 10.07 20.77
CA THR A 187 0.36 9.73 19.56
C THR A 187 -1.13 9.77 19.85
N THR A 188 -1.85 10.60 19.09
CA THR A 188 -3.31 10.71 19.16
C THR A 188 -3.94 10.40 17.82
N GLU A 189 -5.12 9.79 17.85
CA GLU A 189 -6.00 9.65 16.70
C GLU A 189 -7.40 10.07 17.14
N THR A 190 -8.03 10.92 16.34
CA THR A 190 -9.45 11.25 16.44
C THR A 190 -10.08 11.05 15.09
N ALA A 191 -11.06 10.15 15.02
CA ALA A 191 -11.69 9.78 13.77
C ALA A 191 -13.21 9.69 13.91
N PHE A 192 -13.90 10.04 12.81
CA PHE A 192 -15.34 10.03 12.70
C PHE A 192 -15.76 9.53 11.31
N GLY A 193 -16.82 8.72 11.25
CA GLY A 193 -17.45 8.23 10.04
C GLY A 193 -18.96 8.32 10.13
N LEU A 194 -19.61 8.74 9.06
CA LEU A 194 -21.05 8.82 8.92
C LEU A 194 -21.45 8.32 7.53
N ASN A 195 -22.35 7.33 7.46
CA ASN A 195 -23.12 7.01 6.26
C ASN A 195 -24.60 7.35 6.54
N HIS A 196 -25.26 8.04 5.62
CA HIS A 196 -26.64 8.46 5.82
C HIS A 196 -27.42 8.52 4.50
N ALA A 197 -28.66 8.00 4.53
CA ALA A 197 -29.61 8.18 3.45
C ALA A 197 -30.13 9.63 3.46
N LEU A 198 -29.98 10.34 2.35
CA LEU A 198 -30.42 11.74 2.21
C LEU A 198 -31.84 11.86 1.65
N SER A 199 -32.34 10.79 1.02
CA SER A 199 -33.69 10.73 0.46
C SER A 199 -34.64 10.00 1.39
N GLU A 200 -35.94 10.36 1.35
CA GLU A 200 -36.98 9.58 2.01
C GLU A 200 -37.09 8.19 1.37
N ALA A 201 -37.44 7.19 2.17
CA ALA A 201 -37.60 5.82 1.69
C ALA A 201 -38.71 5.78 0.59
N GLY A 202 -38.36 5.20 -0.57
CA GLY A 202 -39.28 5.09 -1.70
C GLY A 202 -39.31 6.29 -2.64
N ALA A 203 -38.45 7.28 -2.48
CA ALA A 203 -38.28 8.34 -3.48
C ALA A 203 -37.78 7.76 -4.83
N ASP A 204 -38.14 8.35 -5.96
CA ASP A 204 -37.75 7.90 -7.30
C ASP A 204 -36.25 7.90 -7.49
N VAL A 205 -35.55 8.84 -6.86
CA VAL A 205 -34.09 8.92 -6.81
C VAL A 205 -33.64 8.82 -5.36
N GLN A 206 -32.77 7.87 -5.09
CA GLN A 206 -32.21 7.67 -3.75
C GLN A 206 -30.79 8.24 -3.68
N HIS A 207 -30.51 8.99 -2.64
CA HIS A 207 -29.18 9.55 -2.39
C HIS A 207 -28.65 9.09 -1.03
N TYR A 208 -27.38 8.69 -1.01
CA TYR A 208 -26.67 8.28 0.20
C TYR A 208 -25.34 9.02 0.25
N ALA A 209 -25.01 9.58 1.39
CA ALA A 209 -23.74 10.26 1.59
C ALA A 209 -22.89 9.55 2.65
N ARG A 210 -21.61 9.48 2.43
CA ARG A 210 -20.64 9.04 3.43
C ARG A 210 -19.55 10.08 3.62
N LEU A 211 -19.18 10.32 4.88
CA LEU A 211 -18.07 11.17 5.28
C LEU A 211 -17.23 10.41 6.31
N ASP A 212 -15.95 10.25 6.05
CA ASP A 212 -14.96 9.79 7.01
C ASP A 212 -13.88 10.87 7.17
N VAL A 213 -13.54 11.18 8.41
CA VAL A 213 -12.50 12.16 8.76
C VAL A 213 -11.62 11.57 9.84
N SER A 214 -10.32 11.73 9.71
CA SER A 214 -9.38 11.41 10.78
C SER A 214 -8.30 12.46 10.92
N HIS A 215 -7.83 12.65 12.14
CA HIS A 215 -6.71 13.50 12.50
C HIS A 215 -5.76 12.72 13.41
N ASN A 216 -4.51 12.66 13.01
CA ASN A 216 -3.45 11.94 13.72
C ASN A 216 -2.31 12.87 14.04
N THR A 217 -1.84 12.84 15.30
CA THR A 217 -0.62 13.56 15.73
C THR A 217 0.32 12.61 16.45
N SER A 218 1.62 12.90 16.44
CA SER A 218 2.63 12.16 17.20
C SER A 218 3.90 13.00 17.36
N ASN A 219 4.54 12.89 18.52
CA ASN A 219 5.88 13.46 18.73
C ASN A 219 6.98 12.53 18.17
N GLY A 220 6.62 11.33 17.65
CA GLY A 220 7.56 10.36 17.14
C GLY A 220 8.46 9.73 18.20
N TYR A 221 9.11 8.62 17.86
CA TYR A 221 10.07 7.95 18.75
C TYR A 221 11.52 8.38 18.50
N ILE A 222 11.73 9.15 17.44
CA ILE A 222 13.02 9.77 17.11
C ILE A 222 12.96 11.24 17.52
N ASP A 223 14.05 11.77 18.05
CA ASP A 223 14.10 13.15 18.55
C ASP A 223 13.66 14.18 17.49
N ARG A 224 12.80 15.11 17.85
CA ARG A 224 12.32 16.21 17.00
C ARG A 224 11.50 15.79 15.79
N GLN A 225 10.98 14.59 15.76
CA GLN A 225 10.13 14.07 14.67
C GLN A 225 8.65 14.25 15.05
N GLU A 226 8.14 15.46 14.93
CA GLU A 226 6.71 15.73 15.15
C GLU A 226 5.93 15.52 13.85
N ARG A 227 4.75 14.89 13.97
CA ARG A 227 3.87 14.58 12.84
C ARG A 227 2.46 15.06 13.12
N ASP A 228 1.84 15.66 12.09
CA ASP A 228 0.41 16.01 12.04
C ASP A 228 -0.15 15.57 10.69
N ALA A 229 -1.27 14.85 10.69
CA ALA A 229 -1.87 14.34 9.46
C ALA A 229 -3.39 14.35 9.52
N TRP A 230 -4.00 14.83 8.44
CA TRP A 230 -5.44 14.82 8.17
C TRP A 230 -5.78 13.91 7.01
N SER A 231 -6.85 13.15 7.16
CA SER A 231 -7.45 12.39 6.05
C SER A 231 -8.96 12.60 6.06
N VAL A 232 -9.51 12.89 4.88
CA VAL A 232 -10.93 13.07 4.65
C VAL A 232 -11.33 12.24 3.44
N ALA A 233 -12.38 11.45 3.55
CA ALA A 233 -13.03 10.78 2.44
C ALA A 233 -14.53 11.14 2.45
N PHE A 234 -15.01 11.65 1.33
CA PHE A 234 -16.43 11.95 1.12
C PHE A 234 -16.93 11.23 -0.12
N SER A 235 -18.14 10.71 -0.08
CA SER A 235 -18.81 10.19 -1.27
C SER A 235 -20.31 10.41 -1.24
N LEU A 236 -20.88 10.58 -2.43
CA LEU A 236 -22.31 10.69 -2.68
C LEU A 236 -22.71 9.63 -3.71
N LEU A 237 -23.44 8.63 -3.25
CA LEU A 237 -24.07 7.61 -4.10
C LEU A 237 -25.48 8.06 -4.44
N SER A 238 -25.81 8.04 -5.72
CA SER A 238 -27.14 8.41 -6.23
C SER A 238 -27.68 7.28 -7.11
N ASP A 239 -28.74 6.62 -6.67
CA ASP A 239 -29.51 5.67 -7.47
C ASP A 239 -30.49 6.46 -8.33
N LEU A 240 -30.08 6.78 -9.55
CA LEU A 240 -30.83 7.64 -10.49
C LEU A 240 -32.00 6.91 -11.12
N THR A 241 -31.88 5.61 -11.30
CA THR A 241 -32.91 4.67 -11.72
C THR A 241 -32.64 3.30 -11.09
N PRO A 242 -33.54 2.34 -11.14
CA PRO A 242 -33.27 0.95 -10.67
C PRO A 242 -32.06 0.29 -11.29
N ASN A 243 -31.61 0.78 -12.44
CA ASN A 243 -30.50 0.20 -13.21
C ASN A 243 -29.27 1.12 -13.34
N LEU A 244 -29.36 2.38 -12.89
CA LEU A 244 -28.31 3.36 -13.06
C LEU A 244 -27.99 4.02 -11.75
N SER A 245 -26.75 3.89 -11.29
CA SER A 245 -26.22 4.63 -10.15
C SER A 245 -25.00 5.45 -10.52
N HIS A 246 -24.80 6.55 -9.80
CA HIS A 246 -23.64 7.43 -9.89
C HIS A 246 -23.04 7.63 -8.51
N THR A 247 -21.72 7.46 -8.39
CA THR A 247 -20.97 7.78 -7.17
C THR A 247 -19.97 8.89 -7.47
N LEU A 248 -20.11 10.01 -6.77
CA LEU A 248 -19.05 11.03 -6.70
C LEU A 248 -18.25 10.78 -5.44
N ALA A 249 -16.93 10.63 -5.54
CA ALA A 249 -16.03 10.43 -4.41
C ALA A 249 -14.90 11.47 -4.42
N LEU A 250 -14.56 11.95 -3.23
CA LEU A 250 -13.49 12.90 -2.98
C LEU A 250 -12.67 12.42 -1.78
N GLU A 251 -11.36 12.32 -1.95
CA GLU A 251 -10.42 12.08 -0.86
C GLU A 251 -9.42 13.25 -0.77
N TYR A 252 -9.15 13.69 0.45
CA TYR A 252 -8.16 14.70 0.77
C TYR A 252 -7.22 14.18 1.85
N GLN A 253 -5.94 14.34 1.64
CA GLN A 253 -4.91 14.00 2.62
C GLN A 253 -3.91 15.16 2.72
N ASP A 254 -3.53 15.49 3.95
CA ASP A 254 -2.51 16.49 4.27
C ASP A 254 -1.65 15.94 5.41
N GLU A 255 -0.35 15.87 5.18
CA GLU A 255 0.62 15.38 6.15
C GLU A 255 1.76 16.36 6.28
N HIS A 256 2.11 16.65 7.51
CA HIS A 256 3.26 17.44 7.89
C HIS A 256 4.12 16.68 8.88
N GLU A 257 5.44 16.68 8.68
CA GLU A 257 6.42 16.08 9.58
C GLU A 257 7.62 17.01 9.73
N ASP A 258 7.92 17.39 10.96
CA ASP A 258 9.10 18.17 11.30
C ASP A 258 10.32 17.26 11.44
N SER A 259 11.49 17.74 11.00
CA SER A 259 12.75 16.99 11.05
C SER A 259 12.64 15.52 10.67
N PRO A 260 12.15 15.19 9.46
CA PRO A 260 11.87 13.80 9.07
C PRO A 260 13.09 12.90 9.30
N TYR A 261 12.82 11.68 9.80
CA TYR A 261 13.86 10.72 10.10
C TYR A 261 14.38 10.03 8.84
N TRP A 262 15.69 10.17 8.56
CA TRP A 262 16.37 9.58 7.39
C TRP A 262 17.28 8.41 7.75
N GLY A 263 17.00 7.73 8.84
CA GLY A 263 17.70 6.54 9.28
C GLY A 263 18.76 6.81 10.33
N THR A 264 19.24 5.74 10.92
CA THR A 264 20.31 5.72 11.93
C THR A 264 21.58 5.17 11.31
N PRO A 265 22.74 5.84 11.45
CA PRO A 265 24.00 5.33 10.92
C PRO A 265 24.43 4.07 11.68
N VAL A 266 25.06 3.14 10.95
CA VAL A 266 25.62 1.94 11.55
C VAL A 266 27.01 2.17 12.11
N LEU A 267 27.31 1.47 13.22
CA LEU A 267 28.62 1.51 13.85
C LEU A 267 29.68 0.92 12.90
N ASN A 268 30.69 1.75 12.57
CA ASN A 268 31.85 1.36 11.79
C ASN A 268 31.52 0.30 10.71
N PRO A 269 30.76 0.69 9.66
CA PRO A 269 30.17 -0.24 8.73
C PRO A 269 31.25 -1.03 8.01
N LYS A 270 31.16 -2.35 8.12
CA LYS A 270 32.04 -3.33 7.46
C LYS A 270 31.17 -4.44 6.89
N ALA A 271 31.77 -5.31 6.12
CA ALA A 271 31.12 -6.53 5.69
C ALA A 271 30.62 -7.37 6.89
N GLY A 272 29.55 -8.10 6.69
CA GLY A 272 28.90 -8.94 7.70
C GLY A 272 27.65 -8.29 8.28
N GLU A 273 27.23 -8.77 9.44
CA GLU A 273 26.04 -8.25 10.13
C GLU A 273 26.29 -6.82 10.62
N LEU A 274 25.40 -5.94 10.27
CA LEU A 274 25.45 -4.55 10.58
C LEU A 274 25.01 -4.31 12.05
N LYS A 275 25.69 -3.40 12.74
CA LYS A 275 25.47 -3.11 14.16
C LYS A 275 24.84 -1.73 14.34
N ILE A 276 23.70 -1.72 15.03
CA ILE A 276 22.99 -0.49 15.41
C ILE A 276 23.62 0.07 16.70
N ASP A 277 23.83 1.39 16.74
CA ASP A 277 24.16 2.08 17.99
C ASP A 277 22.90 2.18 18.87
N LYS A 278 22.80 1.28 19.84
CA LYS A 278 21.65 1.23 20.77
C LYS A 278 21.61 2.42 21.73
N HIS A 279 22.77 3.09 21.97
CA HIS A 279 22.83 4.25 22.86
C HIS A 279 22.22 5.49 22.20
N ASN A 280 22.61 5.76 20.96
CA ASN A 280 22.19 6.93 20.20
C ASN A 280 21.04 6.64 19.20
N ARG A 281 20.28 5.56 19.40
CA ARG A 281 19.25 5.09 18.45
C ARG A 281 18.10 6.05 18.21
N PHE A 282 17.86 6.97 19.17
CA PHE A 282 16.80 7.97 19.08
C PHE A 282 17.26 9.30 18.52
N ASN A 283 18.58 9.48 18.34
CA ASN A 283 19.11 10.70 17.78
C ASN A 283 18.64 10.89 16.34
N ASN A 284 18.11 12.07 16.07
CA ASN A 284 17.83 12.53 14.74
C ASN A 284 18.97 13.40 14.23
N TYR A 285 19.78 12.86 13.32
CA TYR A 285 20.92 13.58 12.75
C TYR A 285 20.52 14.58 11.67
N ASN A 286 19.22 14.76 11.39
CA ASN A 286 18.73 15.76 10.45
C ASN A 286 18.91 17.19 11.00
N VAL A 287 18.74 18.19 10.15
CA VAL A 287 18.70 19.61 10.54
C VAL A 287 17.44 19.91 11.36
N GLU A 288 17.49 20.95 12.19
CA GLU A 288 16.39 21.33 13.08
C GLU A 288 15.14 21.76 12.31
N ASP A 289 15.32 22.48 11.21
CA ASP A 289 14.27 22.94 10.32
C ASP A 289 14.03 22.00 9.12
N GLY A 290 14.43 20.71 9.25
CA GLY A 290 14.05 19.64 8.33
C GLY A 290 12.54 19.54 8.22
N ARG A 291 12.01 19.20 7.03
CA ARG A 291 10.57 19.25 6.79
C ARG A 291 10.15 18.26 5.71
N TYR A 292 9.03 17.60 5.95
CA TYR A 292 8.27 16.86 4.97
C TYR A 292 6.82 17.35 4.99
N GLU A 293 6.28 17.62 3.81
CA GLU A 293 4.88 17.98 3.61
C GLU A 293 4.33 17.24 2.39
N GLN A 294 3.16 16.69 2.53
CA GLN A 294 2.43 16.10 1.41
C GLN A 294 0.97 16.49 1.46
N ARG A 295 0.43 16.91 0.33
CA ARG A 295 -1.00 17.13 0.13
C ARG A 295 -1.45 16.37 -1.11
N THR A 296 -2.59 15.70 -1.00
CA THR A 296 -3.19 14.94 -2.10
C THR A 296 -4.69 15.21 -2.15
N ILE A 297 -5.19 15.47 -3.33
CA ILE A 297 -6.63 15.58 -3.63
C ILE A 297 -6.94 14.54 -4.70
N TRP A 298 -7.98 13.77 -4.47
CA TRP A 298 -8.42 12.72 -5.36
C TRP A 298 -9.92 12.85 -5.60
N VAL A 299 -10.36 12.94 -6.85
CA VAL A 299 -11.78 13.05 -7.22
C VAL A 299 -12.11 11.95 -8.22
N ARG A 300 -13.21 11.25 -8.00
CA ARG A 300 -13.71 10.21 -8.90
C ARG A 300 -15.20 10.36 -9.13
N SER A 301 -15.62 10.16 -10.39
CA SER A 301 -16.99 10.04 -10.81
C SER A 301 -17.19 8.65 -11.39
N ILE A 302 -18.01 7.84 -10.74
CA ILE A 302 -18.22 6.43 -11.06
C ILE A 302 -19.67 6.24 -11.49
N ILE A 303 -19.88 5.75 -12.70
CA ILE A 303 -21.20 5.37 -13.22
C ILE A 303 -21.26 3.85 -13.29
N ASP A 304 -22.27 3.26 -12.67
CA ASP A 304 -22.63 1.86 -12.79
C ASP A 304 -24.00 1.76 -13.47
N TYR A 305 -24.03 1.11 -14.62
CA TYR A 305 -25.27 0.95 -15.39
C TYR A 305 -25.52 -0.50 -15.76
N ARG A 306 -26.61 -1.07 -15.26
CA ARG A 306 -27.11 -2.38 -15.64
C ARG A 306 -28.00 -2.22 -16.88
N ILE A 307 -27.41 -2.47 -18.05
CA ILE A 307 -28.11 -2.35 -19.34
C ILE A 307 -29.25 -3.39 -19.42
N ASN A 308 -28.97 -4.60 -18.98
CA ASN A 308 -29.92 -5.70 -18.80
C ASN A 308 -29.36 -6.70 -17.78
N ASP A 309 -30.04 -7.85 -17.59
CA ASP A 309 -29.64 -8.83 -16.56
C ASP A 309 -28.28 -9.49 -16.84
N SER A 310 -27.82 -9.49 -18.08
CA SER A 310 -26.55 -10.10 -18.49
C SER A 310 -25.46 -9.07 -18.82
N THR A 311 -25.77 -7.76 -18.81
CA THR A 311 -24.82 -6.75 -19.29
C THR A 311 -24.74 -5.58 -18.34
N THR A 312 -23.56 -5.31 -17.83
CA THR A 312 -23.28 -4.15 -16.97
C THR A 312 -22.16 -3.30 -17.56
N LEU A 313 -22.27 -1.99 -17.37
CA LEU A 313 -21.28 -1.00 -17.76
C LEU A 313 -20.81 -0.27 -16.52
N ARG A 314 -19.49 -0.08 -16.41
CA ARG A 314 -18.88 0.83 -15.42
C ARG A 314 -18.02 1.84 -16.17
N ASN A 315 -18.14 3.11 -15.77
CA ASN A 315 -17.22 4.17 -16.21
C ASN A 315 -16.70 4.93 -15.00
N THR A 316 -15.38 5.07 -14.92
CA THR A 316 -14.71 5.84 -13.86
C THR A 316 -13.90 6.96 -14.49
N LEU A 317 -14.34 8.19 -14.28
CA LEU A 317 -13.56 9.39 -14.58
C LEU A 317 -12.87 9.83 -13.30
N TYR A 318 -11.59 10.22 -13.38
CA TYR A 318 -10.84 10.59 -12.18
C TYR A 318 -9.82 11.69 -12.41
N HIS A 319 -9.55 12.43 -11.34
CA HIS A 319 -8.52 13.46 -11.24
C HIS A 319 -7.76 13.32 -9.92
N LEU A 320 -6.44 13.34 -9.98
CA LEU A 320 -5.52 13.39 -8.86
C LEU A 320 -4.62 14.62 -8.98
N ASP A 321 -4.51 15.40 -7.91
CA ASP A 321 -3.46 16.41 -7.71
C ASP A 321 -2.68 16.07 -6.44
N SER A 322 -1.35 16.04 -6.52
CA SER A 322 -0.49 15.78 -5.38
C SER A 322 0.75 16.65 -5.40
N GLN A 323 1.07 17.22 -4.25
CA GLN A 323 2.32 17.94 -4.02
C GLN A 323 3.01 17.40 -2.80
N ARG A 324 4.32 17.13 -2.93
CA ARG A 324 5.19 16.71 -1.84
C ARG A 324 6.43 17.59 -1.81
N ASP A 325 6.67 18.21 -0.68
CA ASP A 325 7.83 19.04 -0.42
C ASP A 325 8.65 18.44 0.72
N TYR A 326 9.95 18.36 0.56
CA TYR A 326 10.82 18.07 1.69
C TYR A 326 12.17 18.74 1.57
N ARG A 327 12.83 18.93 2.73
CA ARG A 327 14.22 19.34 2.86
C ARG A 327 14.84 18.69 4.09
N ASN A 328 16.03 18.11 3.91
CA ASN A 328 16.71 17.33 4.93
C ASN A 328 18.17 17.07 4.56
N LEU A 329 18.91 16.51 5.52
CA LEU A 329 20.13 15.79 5.26
C LEU A 329 19.80 14.30 5.10
N GLU A 330 20.29 13.64 4.05
CA GLU A 330 19.87 12.28 3.71
C GLU A 330 20.93 11.21 3.98
N THR A 331 22.16 11.58 4.31
CA THR A 331 23.22 10.60 4.50
C THR A 331 23.95 10.82 5.82
N TYR A 332 23.97 9.77 6.64
CA TYR A 332 24.65 9.75 7.94
C TYR A 332 25.60 8.58 8.01
N GLN A 333 26.85 8.83 8.39
CA GLN A 333 27.86 7.79 8.48
C GLN A 333 28.78 8.04 9.68
N TYR A 334 28.97 7.03 10.52
CA TYR A 334 29.99 7.08 11.57
C TYR A 334 31.40 7.20 10.98
N SER A 335 32.24 7.96 11.67
CA SER A 335 33.69 7.92 11.47
C SER A 335 34.25 6.52 11.75
N ALA A 336 35.46 6.23 11.26
CA ALA A 336 36.07 4.90 11.40
C ALA A 336 36.23 4.45 12.88
N ASP A 337 36.35 5.40 13.80
CA ASP A 337 36.47 5.19 15.25
C ASP A 337 35.12 5.32 16.02
N ASN A 338 34.01 5.53 15.30
CA ASN A 338 32.66 5.73 15.83
C ASN A 338 32.50 6.94 16.78
N ARG A 339 33.40 7.94 16.73
CA ARG A 339 33.35 9.11 17.60
C ARG A 339 32.62 10.29 17.03
N ALA A 340 32.35 10.28 15.72
CA ALA A 340 31.67 11.34 15.02
C ALA A 340 30.72 10.77 13.98
N VAL A 341 29.67 11.53 13.66
CA VAL A 341 28.77 11.26 12.55
C VAL A 341 28.99 12.29 11.45
N ASN A 342 29.39 11.83 10.30
CA ASN A 342 29.48 12.64 9.09
C ASN A 342 28.08 12.71 8.45
N ARG A 343 27.59 13.94 8.24
CA ARG A 343 26.31 14.23 7.60
C ARG A 343 26.55 14.83 6.24
N SER A 344 25.87 14.34 5.21
CA SER A 344 26.03 14.84 3.84
C SER A 344 24.71 14.75 3.08
N THR A 345 24.72 15.22 1.83
CA THR A 345 23.56 15.23 0.92
C THR A 345 22.43 16.10 1.49
N ALA A 346 22.66 17.42 1.54
CA ALA A 346 21.58 18.36 1.79
C ALA A 346 20.65 18.38 0.59
N TYR A 347 19.42 17.91 0.77
CA TYR A 347 18.46 17.74 -0.28
C TYR A 347 17.16 18.48 0.01
N GLN A 348 16.75 19.31 -0.93
CA GLN A 348 15.46 19.98 -0.94
C GLN A 348 14.78 19.67 -2.27
N VAL A 349 13.53 19.23 -2.23
CA VAL A 349 12.79 18.93 -3.47
C VAL A 349 11.31 19.21 -3.31
N ARG A 350 10.71 19.68 -4.40
CA ARG A 350 9.27 19.64 -4.65
C ARG A 350 8.96 18.62 -5.73
N HIS A 351 8.05 17.71 -5.44
CA HIS A 351 7.41 16.86 -6.42
C HIS A 351 5.96 17.32 -6.59
N GLN A 352 5.57 17.59 -7.82
CA GLN A 352 4.18 17.87 -8.17
C GLN A 352 3.72 16.81 -9.16
N GLY A 353 2.53 16.27 -8.93
CA GLY A 353 1.94 15.24 -9.79
C GLY A 353 0.48 15.55 -10.04
N GLU A 354 0.06 15.48 -11.29
CA GLU A 354 -1.33 15.55 -11.71
C GLU A 354 -1.64 14.35 -12.58
N GLN A 355 -2.75 13.68 -12.31
CA GLN A 355 -3.19 12.52 -13.09
C GLN A 355 -4.66 12.66 -13.43
N ASN A 356 -4.97 12.59 -14.71
CA ASN A 356 -6.33 12.61 -15.24
C ASN A 356 -6.56 11.31 -16.01
N GLY A 357 -7.75 10.69 -15.86
CA GLY A 357 -8.02 9.50 -16.63
C GLY A 357 -9.47 9.09 -16.65
N ASN A 358 -9.76 8.19 -17.58
CA ASN A 358 -11.05 7.54 -17.75
C ASN A 358 -10.83 6.04 -17.96
N GLN A 359 -11.55 5.23 -17.19
CA GLN A 359 -11.65 3.78 -17.38
C GLN A 359 -13.09 3.45 -17.73
N PHE A 360 -13.27 2.79 -18.85
CA PHE A 360 -14.56 2.26 -19.32
C PHE A 360 -14.49 0.74 -19.35
N GLU A 361 -15.50 0.09 -18.82
CA GLU A 361 -15.61 -1.36 -18.72
C GLU A 361 -17.03 -1.81 -19.04
N LEU A 362 -17.15 -2.83 -19.91
CA LEU A 362 -18.38 -3.53 -20.20
C LEU A 362 -18.20 -5.00 -19.80
N ARG A 363 -19.08 -5.50 -18.94
CA ARG A 363 -19.18 -6.93 -18.60
C ARG A 363 -20.42 -7.52 -19.23
N HIS A 364 -20.28 -8.74 -19.78
CA HIS A 364 -21.37 -9.46 -20.40
C HIS A 364 -21.32 -10.95 -20.10
N ASP A 365 -22.42 -11.48 -19.56
CA ASP A 365 -22.63 -12.89 -19.29
C ASP A 365 -23.45 -13.49 -20.44
N ASN A 366 -22.95 -14.56 -21.09
CA ASN A 366 -23.67 -15.26 -22.18
C ASN A 366 -23.27 -16.74 -22.25
N THR A 367 -23.73 -17.41 -23.28
CA THR A 367 -23.37 -18.79 -23.61
C THR A 367 -22.66 -18.86 -24.96
N LEU A 368 -21.47 -19.46 -24.98
CA LEU A 368 -20.67 -19.67 -26.19
C LEU A 368 -20.54 -21.18 -26.46
N LEU A 369 -21.04 -21.66 -27.60
CA LEU A 369 -21.00 -23.09 -27.96
C LEU A 369 -21.63 -24.01 -26.90
N GLY A 370 -22.64 -23.54 -26.19
CA GLY A 370 -23.31 -24.27 -25.11
C GLY A 370 -22.59 -24.24 -23.75
N LEU A 371 -21.52 -23.48 -23.62
CA LEU A 371 -20.77 -23.28 -22.38
C LEU A 371 -21.01 -21.88 -21.80
N ASP A 372 -21.22 -21.78 -20.52
CA ASP A 372 -21.39 -20.50 -19.86
C ASP A 372 -20.08 -19.69 -19.88
N THR A 373 -20.20 -18.42 -20.26
CA THR A 373 -19.05 -17.54 -20.39
C THR A 373 -19.36 -16.13 -19.91
N THR A 374 -18.40 -15.51 -19.24
CA THR A 374 -18.41 -14.11 -18.82
C THR A 374 -17.28 -13.37 -19.53
N TRP A 375 -17.60 -12.24 -20.13
CA TRP A 375 -16.66 -11.35 -20.78
C TRP A 375 -16.57 -10.03 -20.02
N SER A 376 -15.38 -9.47 -19.91
CA SER A 376 -15.16 -8.06 -19.59
C SER A 376 -14.22 -7.49 -20.63
N GLY A 377 -14.52 -6.30 -21.12
CA GLY A 377 -13.66 -5.58 -22.03
C GLY A 377 -13.84 -4.08 -21.88
N GLY A 378 -12.81 -3.34 -22.21
CA GLY A 378 -12.86 -1.92 -22.04
C GLY A 378 -11.63 -1.18 -22.53
N PHE A 379 -11.61 0.12 -22.25
CA PHE A 379 -10.47 0.97 -22.54
C PHE A 379 -10.10 1.82 -21.33
N GLU A 380 -8.85 2.23 -21.31
CA GLU A 380 -8.32 3.22 -20.37
C GLU A 380 -7.62 4.33 -21.14
N TYR A 381 -7.88 5.58 -20.77
CA TYR A 381 -7.11 6.73 -21.17
C TYR A 381 -6.60 7.44 -19.92
N LYS A 382 -5.30 7.68 -19.85
CA LYS A 382 -4.66 8.28 -18.68
C LYS A 382 -3.54 9.22 -19.12
N VAL A 383 -3.53 10.43 -18.53
CA VAL A 383 -2.40 11.36 -18.63
C VAL A 383 -1.88 11.60 -17.22
N ASN A 384 -0.60 11.35 -17.02
CA ASN A 384 0.09 11.59 -15.78
C ASN A 384 1.25 12.54 -16.00
N GLN A 385 1.20 13.71 -15.37
CA GLN A 385 2.25 14.73 -15.42
C GLN A 385 2.96 14.83 -14.07
N THR A 386 4.28 14.74 -14.06
CA THR A 386 5.09 14.92 -12.86
C THR A 386 6.18 15.95 -13.08
N THR A 387 6.29 16.92 -12.15
CA THR A 387 7.35 17.92 -12.17
C THR A 387 8.20 17.81 -10.92
N ASN A 388 9.51 17.65 -11.12
CA ASN A 388 10.49 17.57 -10.04
C ASN A 388 11.32 18.85 -9.99
N SER A 389 11.50 19.40 -8.79
CA SER A 389 12.24 20.64 -8.54
C SER A 389 13.31 20.43 -7.45
N PRO A 390 14.35 19.61 -7.71
CA PRO A 390 15.36 19.26 -6.71
C PRO A 390 16.45 20.34 -6.59
N LEU A 391 16.96 20.49 -5.35
CA LEU A 391 18.24 21.07 -5.02
C LEU A 391 19.03 20.04 -4.22
N ASN A 392 20.15 19.58 -4.75
CA ASN A 392 21.04 18.62 -4.08
C ASN A 392 22.41 19.27 -3.89
N VAL A 393 22.83 19.39 -2.65
CA VAL A 393 24.15 19.94 -2.28
C VAL A 393 24.92 18.88 -1.52
N LYS A 394 26.09 18.54 -2.05
CA LYS A 394 27.03 17.62 -1.38
C LYS A 394 27.84 18.37 -0.29
N GLY A 395 27.13 19.02 0.61
CA GLY A 395 27.74 19.64 1.79
C GLY A 395 28.02 18.56 2.85
N THR A 396 29.10 18.72 3.58
CA THR A 396 29.41 17.84 4.70
C THR A 396 29.49 18.62 5.99
N SER A 397 28.90 18.08 7.06
CA SER A 397 29.12 18.49 8.42
C SER A 397 29.44 17.26 9.27
N THR A 398 30.19 17.47 10.34
CA THR A 398 30.54 16.38 11.27
C THR A 398 30.08 16.78 12.66
N VAL A 399 29.40 15.84 13.35
CA VAL A 399 28.84 16.07 14.67
C VAL A 399 29.27 14.99 15.65
N ASP A 400 29.35 15.35 16.95
CA ASP A 400 29.51 14.39 18.05
C ASP A 400 28.16 13.71 18.30
N PRO A 401 28.05 12.36 18.17
CA PRO A 401 26.79 11.67 18.34
C PRO A 401 26.16 11.81 19.73
N ASN A 402 26.95 12.15 20.75
CA ASN A 402 26.48 12.26 22.14
C ASN A 402 26.08 13.69 22.53
N ASN A 403 26.55 14.70 21.79
CA ASN A 403 26.24 16.10 22.08
C ASN A 403 26.41 16.94 20.82
N PHE A 404 25.35 17.08 20.01
CA PHE A 404 25.43 17.86 18.79
C PHE A 404 24.32 18.90 18.70
N GLN A 405 24.61 19.95 17.93
CA GLN A 405 23.59 20.90 17.47
C GLN A 405 23.16 20.50 16.04
N PRO A 406 21.87 20.34 15.79
CA PRO A 406 21.39 19.92 14.48
C PRO A 406 21.72 20.94 13.37
N GLY A 407 21.73 22.24 13.69
CA GLY A 407 21.89 23.32 12.72
C GLY A 407 20.66 23.46 11.82
N HIS A 408 20.68 24.46 10.93
CA HIS A 408 19.59 24.73 9.99
C HIS A 408 20.01 24.39 8.56
N PHE A 409 19.04 24.03 7.73
CA PHE A 409 19.28 23.64 6.35
C PHE A 409 19.99 24.73 5.54
N TYR A 410 19.54 25.98 5.69
CA TYR A 410 20.08 27.10 4.92
C TYR A 410 21.41 27.64 5.45
N ASP A 411 21.91 27.12 6.55
CA ASP A 411 23.28 27.41 7.01
C ASP A 411 24.32 26.54 6.26
N ILE A 412 23.86 25.52 5.52
CA ILE A 412 24.72 24.65 4.74
C ILE A 412 25.14 25.37 3.45
N PRO A 413 26.46 25.54 3.17
CA PRO A 413 26.92 26.24 1.98
C PRO A 413 26.36 25.63 0.69
N GLY A 414 25.80 26.49 -0.16
CA GLY A 414 25.21 26.07 -1.45
C GLY A 414 23.71 25.78 -1.41
N THR A 415 23.10 25.68 -0.25
CA THR A 415 21.63 25.64 -0.14
C THR A 415 21.04 27.04 -0.32
N LYS A 416 19.81 27.10 -0.78
CA LYS A 416 19.07 28.34 -0.98
C LYS A 416 17.56 28.09 -0.95
N PRO A 417 16.77 29.06 -0.48
CA PRO A 417 15.31 28.97 -0.52
C PRO A 417 14.75 28.89 -1.94
N GLY A 418 13.58 28.29 -2.05
CA GLY A 418 12.80 28.20 -3.29
C GLY A 418 13.01 26.90 -4.05
N PHE A 419 12.09 26.65 -4.98
CA PHE A 419 12.10 25.48 -5.85
C PHE A 419 12.25 25.95 -7.30
N ILE A 420 13.12 25.29 -8.05
CA ILE A 420 13.32 25.53 -9.48
C ILE A 420 13.09 24.21 -10.20
N SER A 421 12.14 24.19 -11.12
CA SER A 421 11.82 22.99 -11.90
C SER A 421 13.06 22.49 -12.65
N ASP A 422 13.30 21.20 -12.57
CA ASP A 422 14.38 20.52 -13.28
C ASP A 422 13.83 19.74 -14.48
N LYS A 423 12.83 18.93 -14.25
CA LYS A 423 12.25 18.05 -15.25
C LYS A 423 10.74 17.93 -15.06
N THR A 424 10.01 17.99 -16.16
CA THR A 424 8.60 17.60 -16.26
C THR A 424 8.50 16.39 -17.16
N ASN A 425 7.87 15.33 -16.64
CA ASN A 425 7.53 14.14 -17.39
C ASN A 425 6.01 14.10 -17.56
N GLU A 426 5.55 13.90 -18.79
CA GLU A 426 4.16 13.61 -19.09
C GLU A 426 4.08 12.21 -19.72
N VAL A 427 3.28 11.32 -19.12
CA VAL A 427 3.05 9.97 -19.63
C VAL A 427 1.58 9.87 -20.01
N THR A 428 1.32 9.68 -21.30
CA THR A 428 0.00 9.38 -21.83
C THR A 428 -0.10 7.88 -22.07
N THR A 429 -1.13 7.26 -21.51
CA THR A 429 -1.42 5.83 -21.74
C THR A 429 -2.80 5.68 -22.35
N LYS A 430 -2.89 4.96 -23.46
CA LYS A 430 -4.13 4.49 -24.09
C LYS A 430 -4.09 2.97 -24.07
N ALA A 431 -5.10 2.34 -23.50
CA ALA A 431 -5.11 0.89 -23.39
C ALA A 431 -6.44 0.30 -23.78
N LEU A 432 -6.37 -0.91 -24.35
CA LEU A 432 -7.51 -1.78 -24.61
C LEU A 432 -7.29 -3.09 -23.88
N PHE A 433 -8.31 -3.59 -23.24
CA PHE A 433 -8.24 -4.89 -22.56
C PHE A 433 -9.49 -5.73 -22.82
N VAL A 434 -9.31 -7.03 -22.76
CA VAL A 434 -10.39 -8.02 -22.77
C VAL A 434 -10.03 -9.16 -21.84
N GLU A 435 -11.01 -9.61 -21.09
CA GLU A 435 -10.91 -10.77 -20.21
C GLU A 435 -12.13 -11.68 -20.42
N ASN A 436 -11.92 -12.98 -20.33
CA ASN A 436 -12.97 -13.98 -20.47
C ASN A 436 -12.81 -15.10 -19.45
N ARG A 437 -13.91 -15.50 -18.84
CA ARG A 437 -14.06 -16.77 -18.12
C ARG A 437 -14.98 -17.68 -18.91
N LEU A 438 -14.51 -18.88 -19.23
CA LEU A 438 -15.28 -19.92 -19.90
C LEU A 438 -15.42 -21.13 -18.98
N ALA A 439 -16.64 -21.51 -18.63
CA ALA A 439 -16.94 -22.72 -17.86
C ALA A 439 -16.85 -23.95 -18.82
N LEU A 440 -15.68 -24.60 -18.83
CA LEU A 440 -15.47 -25.80 -19.66
C LEU A 440 -16.31 -27.00 -19.19
N THR A 441 -16.53 -27.06 -17.88
CA THR A 441 -17.46 -28.00 -17.21
C THR A 441 -17.98 -27.31 -15.94
N ASP A 442 -18.93 -27.95 -15.24
CA ASP A 442 -19.41 -27.47 -13.94
C ASP A 442 -18.30 -27.28 -12.89
N LYS A 443 -17.13 -27.89 -13.11
CA LYS A 443 -15.99 -27.89 -12.16
C LYS A 443 -14.72 -27.26 -12.72
N LEU A 444 -14.61 -27.07 -14.02
CA LEU A 444 -13.41 -26.59 -14.67
C LEU A 444 -13.70 -25.31 -15.43
N SER A 445 -13.02 -24.23 -15.09
CA SER A 445 -13.10 -22.96 -15.81
C SER A 445 -11.73 -22.52 -16.33
N LEU A 446 -11.76 -21.92 -17.51
CA LEU A 446 -10.64 -21.30 -18.19
C LEU A 446 -10.80 -19.78 -18.08
N LEU A 447 -9.77 -19.11 -17.55
CA LEU A 447 -9.65 -17.66 -17.57
C LEU A 447 -8.61 -17.25 -18.59
N THR A 448 -8.94 -16.31 -19.46
CA THR A 448 -8.00 -15.72 -20.43
C THR A 448 -8.13 -14.21 -20.43
N GLY A 449 -7.06 -13.51 -20.71
CA GLY A 449 -7.08 -12.05 -20.81
C GLY A 449 -5.91 -11.53 -21.64
N LEU A 450 -6.15 -10.43 -22.34
CA LEU A 450 -5.16 -9.68 -23.11
C LEU A 450 -5.34 -8.17 -22.87
N ARG A 451 -4.24 -7.46 -22.83
CA ARG A 451 -4.18 -6.00 -22.79
C ARG A 451 -3.10 -5.49 -23.74
N TYR A 452 -3.46 -4.47 -24.49
CA TYR A 452 -2.54 -3.67 -25.29
C TYR A 452 -2.48 -2.27 -24.70
N ASP A 453 -1.27 -1.75 -24.50
CA ASP A 453 -1.02 -0.39 -24.07
C ASP A 453 -0.27 0.36 -25.18
N ASP A 454 -0.67 1.60 -25.46
CA ASP A 454 0.08 2.62 -26.21
C ASP A 454 0.53 3.66 -25.18
N ILE A 455 1.83 3.70 -24.88
CA ILE A 455 2.43 4.54 -23.85
C ILE A 455 3.35 5.56 -24.49
N GLU A 456 3.05 6.83 -24.34
CA GLU A 456 3.86 7.95 -24.82
C GLU A 456 4.46 8.70 -23.61
N LEU A 457 5.78 8.88 -23.60
CA LEU A 457 6.49 9.73 -22.64
C LEU A 457 7.00 10.98 -23.33
N ASP A 458 6.63 12.15 -22.81
CA ASP A 458 7.20 13.45 -23.18
C ASP A 458 7.95 14.04 -21.98
N VAL A 459 9.24 14.31 -22.16
CA VAL A 459 10.11 14.86 -21.11
C VAL A 459 10.53 16.27 -21.51
N THR A 460 10.27 17.25 -20.64
CA THR A 460 10.80 18.61 -20.75
C THR A 460 11.87 18.86 -19.69
N ASN A 461 13.11 19.07 -20.13
CA ASN A 461 14.23 19.47 -19.27
C ASN A 461 14.28 20.99 -19.15
N HIS A 462 14.22 21.50 -17.91
CA HIS A 462 14.16 22.96 -17.65
C HIS A 462 15.55 23.56 -17.35
N ARG A 463 16.47 22.79 -16.76
CA ARG A 463 17.78 23.30 -16.28
C ARG A 463 18.94 22.91 -17.18
N THR A 464 19.23 21.63 -17.27
CA THR A 464 20.42 21.12 -17.95
C THR A 464 20.04 20.60 -19.32
N VAL A 465 20.36 21.36 -20.36
CA VAL A 465 20.11 20.98 -21.75
C VAL A 465 21.44 20.72 -22.44
N THR A 466 21.63 19.49 -22.91
CA THR A 466 22.82 19.03 -23.64
C THR A 466 22.40 18.18 -24.84
N ALA A 467 23.34 17.75 -25.67
CA ALA A 467 23.05 16.82 -26.77
C ALA A 467 22.50 15.47 -26.29
N SER A 468 23.00 14.97 -25.15
CA SER A 468 22.53 13.73 -24.53
C SER A 468 21.31 13.91 -23.57
N ASN A 469 20.96 15.14 -23.24
CA ASN A 469 19.82 15.51 -22.43
C ASN A 469 19.09 16.70 -23.10
N PRO A 470 18.40 16.49 -24.24
CA PRO A 470 17.76 17.57 -25.00
C PRO A 470 16.62 18.21 -24.19
N ARG A 471 16.23 19.45 -24.58
CA ARG A 471 15.12 20.14 -23.91
C ARG A 471 13.82 19.35 -23.96
N HIS A 472 13.56 18.71 -25.07
CA HIS A 472 12.38 17.84 -25.25
C HIS A 472 12.85 16.47 -25.71
N LEU A 473 12.33 15.43 -25.07
CA LEU A 473 12.58 14.04 -25.41
C LEU A 473 11.24 13.31 -25.46
N LYS A 474 11.01 12.54 -26.52
CA LYS A 474 9.83 11.69 -26.64
C LYS A 474 10.24 10.22 -26.76
N ARG A 475 9.45 9.36 -26.15
CA ARG A 475 9.55 7.90 -26.24
C ARG A 475 8.15 7.30 -26.33
N SER A 476 8.05 6.14 -26.93
CA SER A 476 6.80 5.39 -26.98
C SER A 476 7.05 3.90 -26.88
N TRP A 477 6.12 3.18 -26.31
CA TRP A 477 6.13 1.72 -26.16
C TRP A 477 4.73 1.17 -26.36
N GLU A 478 4.64 -0.01 -26.97
CA GLU A 478 3.37 -0.67 -27.29
C GLU A 478 3.35 -2.11 -26.75
N PRO A 479 3.47 -2.33 -25.42
CA PRO A 479 3.48 -3.68 -24.88
C PRO A 479 2.12 -4.36 -24.98
N VAL A 480 2.17 -5.69 -25.20
CA VAL A 480 1.04 -6.60 -25.04
C VAL A 480 1.28 -7.48 -23.84
N THR A 481 0.32 -7.51 -22.92
CA THR A 481 0.37 -8.35 -21.74
C THR A 481 -0.88 -9.20 -21.62
N GLY A 482 -0.78 -10.32 -20.89
CA GLY A 482 -1.93 -11.19 -20.77
C GLY A 482 -1.77 -12.23 -19.68
N ARG A 483 -2.84 -12.98 -19.49
CA ARG A 483 -2.87 -14.15 -18.63
C ARG A 483 -3.73 -15.26 -19.19
N VAL A 484 -3.39 -16.48 -18.77
CA VAL A 484 -4.22 -17.66 -18.94
C VAL A 484 -4.19 -18.47 -17.65
N GLY A 485 -5.35 -18.93 -17.19
CA GLY A 485 -5.46 -19.71 -15.96
C GLY A 485 -6.56 -20.75 -16.06
N LEU A 486 -6.35 -21.86 -15.39
CA LEU A 486 -7.34 -22.92 -15.21
C LEU A 486 -7.65 -23.03 -13.72
N THR A 487 -8.93 -23.09 -13.38
CA THR A 487 -9.40 -23.38 -12.02
C THR A 487 -10.24 -24.65 -12.04
N TYR A 488 -9.88 -25.63 -11.22
CA TYR A 488 -10.61 -26.88 -11.05
C TYR A 488 -11.19 -26.98 -9.64
N GLN A 489 -12.50 -26.95 -9.53
CA GLN A 489 -13.25 -27.12 -8.28
C GLN A 489 -13.50 -28.61 -8.04
N PHE A 490 -12.66 -29.26 -7.24
CA PHE A 490 -12.80 -30.69 -6.98
C PHE A 490 -13.89 -31.00 -5.94
N ILE A 491 -14.17 -30.08 -5.00
CA ILE A 491 -15.36 -30.05 -4.15
C ILE A 491 -15.89 -28.60 -4.03
N PRO A 492 -17.13 -28.39 -3.59
CA PRO A 492 -17.72 -27.02 -3.53
C PRO A 492 -16.91 -26.01 -2.73
N THR A 493 -16.19 -26.43 -1.70
CA THR A 493 -15.41 -25.59 -0.80
C THR A 493 -13.92 -25.57 -1.12
N ALA A 494 -13.46 -26.25 -2.20
CA ALA A 494 -12.04 -26.33 -2.51
C ALA A 494 -11.76 -26.39 -4.02
N ASN A 495 -10.76 -25.61 -4.43
CA ASN A 495 -10.25 -25.63 -5.79
C ASN A 495 -8.73 -25.71 -5.84
N ALA A 496 -8.23 -26.09 -7.01
CA ALA A 496 -6.85 -25.91 -7.41
C ALA A 496 -6.80 -25.11 -8.69
N TYR A 497 -5.71 -24.36 -8.88
CA TYR A 497 -5.51 -23.59 -10.09
C TYR A 497 -4.07 -23.65 -10.58
N VAL A 498 -3.90 -23.34 -11.85
CA VAL A 498 -2.63 -23.02 -12.49
C VAL A 498 -2.81 -21.80 -13.37
N GLN A 499 -1.84 -20.90 -13.36
CA GLN A 499 -1.86 -19.74 -14.24
C GLN A 499 -0.48 -19.43 -14.82
N TYR A 500 -0.52 -18.80 -16.00
CA TYR A 500 0.58 -18.07 -16.60
C TYR A 500 0.17 -16.61 -16.79
N SER A 501 1.03 -15.67 -16.40
CA SER A 501 0.78 -14.23 -16.55
C SER A 501 2.05 -13.48 -16.94
N THR A 502 1.86 -12.34 -17.63
CA THR A 502 2.94 -11.48 -18.10
C THR A 502 2.77 -10.04 -17.63
N ALA A 503 3.87 -9.32 -17.51
CA ALA A 503 3.91 -7.89 -17.23
C ALA A 503 4.90 -7.19 -18.15
N ALA A 504 4.69 -5.89 -18.31
CA ALA A 504 5.63 -4.96 -18.92
C ALA A 504 5.89 -3.81 -17.95
N GLU A 505 7.13 -3.38 -17.84
CA GLU A 505 7.55 -2.27 -16.99
C GLU A 505 8.26 -1.23 -17.85
N GLN A 506 7.77 0.00 -17.79
CA GLN A 506 8.37 1.12 -18.53
C GLN A 506 9.79 1.41 -18.03
N PRO A 507 10.77 1.65 -18.92
CA PRO A 507 12.12 2.00 -18.51
C PRO A 507 12.16 3.28 -17.67
N ASN A 508 13.01 3.28 -16.65
CA ASN A 508 13.26 4.48 -15.86
C ASN A 508 14.16 5.45 -16.63
N GLY A 509 13.82 6.72 -16.61
CA GLY A 509 14.64 7.79 -17.16
C GLY A 509 14.45 8.05 -18.65
N THR A 510 15.51 8.56 -19.29
CA THR A 510 15.50 9.07 -20.68
C THR A 510 16.20 8.11 -21.65
N GLN A 511 16.52 6.91 -21.21
CA GLN A 511 17.22 5.91 -22.05
C GLN A 511 16.29 5.36 -23.13
N ASP A 512 16.86 5.06 -24.28
CA ASP A 512 16.14 4.51 -25.44
C ASP A 512 16.13 2.98 -25.36
N PHE A 513 15.46 2.46 -24.35
CA PHE A 513 15.28 1.03 -24.12
C PHE A 513 13.83 0.64 -24.34
N ASP A 514 13.63 -0.61 -24.70
CA ASP A 514 12.30 -1.21 -24.69
C ASP A 514 11.83 -1.47 -23.25
N VAL A 515 10.57 -1.83 -23.06
CA VAL A 515 10.01 -2.20 -21.76
C VAL A 515 10.75 -3.42 -21.21
N SER A 516 11.01 -3.43 -19.92
CA SER A 516 11.39 -4.68 -19.26
C SER A 516 10.16 -5.58 -19.12
N THR A 517 10.37 -6.89 -19.18
CA THR A 517 9.27 -7.88 -19.20
C THR A 517 9.30 -8.75 -17.96
N GLY A 518 8.11 -9.12 -17.50
CA GLY A 518 7.90 -10.09 -16.43
C GLY A 518 7.03 -11.23 -16.88
N LYS A 519 7.32 -12.46 -16.43
CA LYS A 519 6.46 -13.62 -16.62
C LYS A 519 6.43 -14.49 -15.38
N GLN A 520 5.29 -15.14 -15.15
CA GLN A 520 5.09 -16.00 -14.00
C GLN A 520 4.37 -17.27 -14.39
N TRP A 521 4.78 -18.38 -13.78
CA TRP A 521 3.95 -19.55 -13.57
C TRP A 521 3.58 -19.63 -12.08
N GLU A 522 2.32 -19.93 -11.83
CA GLU A 522 1.82 -20.10 -10.46
C GLU A 522 0.85 -21.29 -10.43
N VAL A 523 0.95 -22.10 -9.38
CA VAL A 523 0.02 -23.16 -9.02
C VAL A 523 -0.41 -22.99 -7.59
N GLY A 524 -1.69 -23.20 -7.30
CA GLY A 524 -2.19 -23.05 -5.94
C GLY A 524 -3.50 -23.77 -5.69
N SER A 525 -3.94 -23.67 -4.44
CA SER A 525 -5.21 -24.20 -3.96
C SER A 525 -5.82 -23.26 -2.93
N LYS A 526 -7.15 -23.18 -2.93
CA LYS A 526 -7.95 -22.37 -2.00
C LYS A 526 -9.08 -23.24 -1.50
N PHE A 527 -9.20 -23.38 -0.20
CA PHE A 527 -10.14 -24.34 0.38
C PHE A 527 -10.59 -23.96 1.78
N ASP A 528 -11.82 -24.34 2.09
CA ASP A 528 -12.32 -24.40 3.45
C ASP A 528 -12.17 -25.82 3.97
N TYR A 529 -11.94 -25.96 5.26
CA TYR A 529 -11.72 -27.25 5.94
C TYR A 529 -12.45 -27.30 7.29
N LEU A 530 -12.66 -28.52 7.80
CA LEU A 530 -13.36 -28.75 9.07
C LEU A 530 -14.74 -28.08 9.13
N ASP A 531 -15.57 -28.35 8.11
CA ASP A 531 -16.95 -27.83 7.99
C ASP A 531 -17.05 -26.29 8.04
N GLY A 532 -16.08 -25.61 7.38
CA GLY A 532 -16.01 -24.15 7.30
C GLY A 532 -15.41 -23.47 8.54
N ARG A 533 -14.92 -24.22 9.51
CA ARG A 533 -14.22 -23.66 10.68
C ARG A 533 -12.85 -23.07 10.33
N GLY A 534 -12.29 -23.45 9.20
CA GLY A 534 -11.05 -22.89 8.69
C GLY A 534 -11.08 -22.68 7.21
N SER A 535 -10.30 -21.69 6.74
CA SER A 535 -10.01 -21.46 5.35
C SER A 535 -8.50 -21.33 5.14
N ALA A 536 -8.01 -21.76 3.99
CA ALA A 536 -6.60 -21.67 3.67
C ALA A 536 -6.36 -21.40 2.19
N THR A 537 -5.22 -20.73 1.90
CA THR A 537 -4.65 -20.59 0.57
C THR A 537 -3.21 -21.07 0.57
N VAL A 538 -2.82 -21.76 -0.49
CA VAL A 538 -1.45 -22.21 -0.76
C VAL A 538 -1.11 -21.86 -2.19
N ALA A 539 0.03 -21.23 -2.42
CA ALA A 539 0.52 -20.96 -3.76
C ALA A 539 2.03 -21.23 -3.86
N ALA A 540 2.46 -21.73 -5.01
CA ALA A 540 3.86 -21.81 -5.39
C ALA A 540 4.04 -21.14 -6.74
N TYR A 541 5.12 -20.36 -6.88
CA TYR A 541 5.34 -19.54 -8.06
C TYR A 541 6.81 -19.54 -8.50
N THR A 542 7.01 -19.21 -9.78
CA THR A 542 8.28 -18.78 -10.34
C THR A 542 8.04 -17.54 -11.20
N ILE A 543 8.79 -16.47 -10.93
CA ILE A 543 8.73 -15.19 -11.64
C ILE A 543 10.10 -14.92 -12.26
N GLU A 544 10.13 -14.56 -13.54
CA GLU A 544 11.32 -14.10 -14.25
C GLU A 544 11.10 -12.67 -14.73
N ARG A 545 12.02 -11.76 -14.42
CA ARG A 545 12.08 -10.40 -14.96
C ARG A 545 13.29 -10.26 -15.85
N LYS A 546 13.11 -9.69 -17.05
CA LYS A 546 14.15 -9.52 -18.06
C LYS A 546 14.23 -8.10 -18.60
N ASP A 547 15.35 -7.83 -19.26
CA ASP A 547 15.59 -6.62 -20.06
C ASP A 547 15.54 -5.32 -19.26
N PHE A 548 15.82 -5.38 -17.95
CA PHE A 548 16.00 -4.16 -17.17
C PHE A 548 17.43 -3.62 -17.30
N ALA A 549 17.58 -2.30 -17.13
CA ALA A 549 18.85 -1.61 -17.32
C ALA A 549 19.88 -1.99 -16.27
N VAL A 550 21.10 -2.33 -16.74
CA VAL A 550 22.30 -2.58 -15.93
C VAL A 550 23.48 -1.80 -16.49
N THR A 551 24.53 -1.60 -15.69
CA THR A 551 25.77 -0.93 -16.19
C THR A 551 26.41 -1.77 -17.28
N ASP A 552 26.77 -1.13 -18.41
CA ASP A 552 27.49 -1.79 -19.52
C ASP A 552 28.91 -2.18 -19.09
N PRO A 553 29.27 -3.48 -19.15
CA PRO A 553 30.62 -3.94 -18.81
C PRO A 553 31.73 -3.37 -19.72
N LEU A 554 31.36 -3.00 -20.97
CA LEU A 554 32.33 -2.47 -21.96
C LEU A 554 32.50 -0.95 -21.89
N ASP A 555 31.40 -0.23 -21.54
CA ASP A 555 31.43 1.21 -21.30
C ASP A 555 30.69 1.54 -20.00
N PRO A 556 31.40 1.62 -18.87
CA PRO A 556 30.79 1.88 -17.56
C PRO A 556 30.11 3.24 -17.42
N THR A 557 30.10 4.10 -18.42
CA THR A 557 29.37 5.36 -18.43
C THR A 557 27.94 5.21 -18.95
N THR A 558 27.63 4.08 -19.56
CA THR A 558 26.33 3.74 -20.16
C THR A 558 25.64 2.58 -19.45
N SER A 559 24.38 2.34 -19.80
CA SER A 559 23.62 1.17 -19.36
C SER A 559 23.11 0.40 -20.58
N ILE A 560 22.91 -0.89 -20.40
CA ILE A 560 22.32 -1.80 -21.41
C ILE A 560 21.12 -2.56 -20.80
N PRO A 561 20.10 -2.91 -21.59
CA PRO A 561 18.88 -3.58 -21.11
C PRO A 561 19.03 -5.11 -21.16
N VAL A 562 19.97 -5.67 -20.38
CA VAL A 562 20.25 -7.13 -20.34
C VAL A 562 20.07 -7.73 -18.96
N GLY A 563 19.57 -6.93 -17.99
CA GLY A 563 19.36 -7.41 -16.63
C GLY A 563 18.34 -8.52 -16.56
N GLN A 564 18.59 -9.55 -15.73
CA GLN A 564 17.66 -10.64 -15.47
C GLN A 564 17.63 -10.96 -13.98
N GLN A 565 16.43 -11.30 -13.48
CA GLN A 565 16.19 -11.68 -12.10
C GLN A 565 15.13 -12.79 -12.07
N THR A 566 15.37 -13.83 -11.28
CA THR A 566 14.41 -14.90 -11.03
C THR A 566 14.01 -14.90 -9.55
N SER A 567 12.74 -15.14 -9.27
CA SER A 567 12.21 -15.34 -7.92
C SER A 567 11.30 -16.57 -7.89
N ASN A 568 11.58 -17.48 -6.96
CA ASN A 568 10.77 -18.65 -6.67
C ASN A 568 10.23 -18.55 -5.25
N GLY A 569 9.03 -19.07 -4.98
CA GLY A 569 8.52 -19.03 -3.62
C GLY A 569 7.29 -19.83 -3.38
N ILE A 570 6.94 -19.91 -2.09
CA ILE A 570 5.72 -20.53 -1.57
C ILE A 570 5.06 -19.56 -0.62
N GLU A 571 3.75 -19.40 -0.73
CA GLU A 571 2.92 -18.59 0.15
C GLU A 571 1.83 -19.44 0.76
N LEU A 572 1.58 -19.23 2.04
CA LEU A 572 0.54 -19.87 2.84
C LEU A 572 -0.22 -18.79 3.59
N ALA A 573 -1.54 -18.90 3.65
CA ALA A 573 -2.36 -18.14 4.58
C ALA A 573 -3.49 -19.05 5.10
N SER A 574 -3.84 -18.88 6.36
CA SER A 574 -4.95 -19.62 6.97
C SER A 574 -5.60 -18.83 8.09
N SER A 575 -6.92 -18.96 8.19
CA SER A 575 -7.71 -18.56 9.35
C SER A 575 -8.45 -19.78 9.86
N PHE A 576 -8.38 -20.05 11.17
CA PHE A 576 -8.92 -21.25 11.77
C PHE A 576 -9.55 -20.98 13.13
N ARG A 577 -10.85 -21.22 13.24
CA ARG A 577 -11.59 -21.21 14.51
C ARG A 577 -11.34 -22.53 15.26
N ILE A 578 -10.35 -22.54 16.14
CA ILE A 578 -9.96 -23.71 16.94
C ILE A 578 -11.10 -24.15 17.86
N THR A 579 -11.74 -23.19 18.53
CA THR A 579 -12.99 -23.34 19.28
C THR A 579 -13.91 -22.17 18.93
N ASP A 580 -15.17 -22.19 19.39
CA ASP A 580 -16.10 -21.05 19.15
C ASP A 580 -15.59 -19.73 19.73
N LYS A 581 -14.60 -19.78 20.63
CA LYS A 581 -14.00 -18.62 21.30
C LYS A 581 -12.56 -18.33 20.90
N LEU A 582 -11.88 -19.25 20.22
CA LEU A 582 -10.45 -19.14 19.89
C LEU A 582 -10.26 -19.17 18.38
N LEU A 583 -9.82 -18.03 17.83
CA LEU A 583 -9.44 -17.86 16.44
C LEU A 583 -7.90 -17.82 16.33
N ALA A 584 -7.36 -18.59 15.41
CA ALA A 584 -5.97 -18.52 14.99
C ALA A 584 -5.90 -18.08 13.52
N GLU A 585 -5.09 -17.09 13.24
CA GLU A 585 -4.86 -16.58 11.89
C GLU A 585 -3.36 -16.52 11.65
N GLY A 586 -2.93 -16.78 10.43
CA GLY A 586 -1.53 -16.67 10.13
C GLY A 586 -1.24 -16.76 8.65
N ASN A 587 -0.08 -16.21 8.29
CA ASN A 587 0.46 -16.35 6.95
C ASN A 587 1.98 -16.51 7.02
N PHE A 588 2.52 -17.12 5.98
CA PHE A 588 3.94 -17.36 5.84
C PHE A 588 4.32 -17.36 4.36
N ALA A 589 5.42 -16.72 4.02
CA ALA A 589 6.03 -16.77 2.71
C ALA A 589 7.51 -17.17 2.82
N TRP A 590 7.94 -18.01 1.89
CA TRP A 590 9.32 -18.29 1.61
C TRP A 590 9.66 -17.87 0.19
N VAL A 591 10.79 -17.16 0.02
CA VAL A 591 11.21 -16.56 -1.23
C VAL A 591 12.68 -16.89 -1.48
N ASP A 592 12.99 -17.36 -2.67
CA ASP A 592 14.35 -17.52 -3.20
C ASP A 592 14.49 -16.65 -4.46
N ALA A 593 15.15 -15.48 -4.31
CA ALA A 593 15.31 -14.50 -5.36
C ALA A 593 16.78 -14.23 -5.65
N GLN A 594 17.16 -14.22 -6.93
CA GLN A 594 18.52 -13.97 -7.36
C GLN A 594 18.59 -13.17 -8.66
N TYR A 595 19.69 -12.45 -8.82
CA TYR A 595 20.06 -11.87 -10.10
C TYR A 595 20.66 -12.96 -11.00
N ASP A 596 20.09 -13.17 -12.17
CA ASP A 596 20.65 -14.06 -13.19
C ASP A 596 21.67 -13.33 -14.06
N GLU A 597 21.38 -12.04 -14.37
CA GLU A 597 22.31 -11.13 -15.03
C GLU A 597 22.14 -9.73 -14.42
N PHE A 598 23.18 -9.25 -13.72
CA PHE A 598 23.23 -7.91 -13.16
C PHE A 598 24.68 -7.43 -13.05
N THR A 599 24.95 -6.25 -13.56
CA THR A 599 26.26 -5.58 -13.48
C THR A 599 26.09 -4.17 -12.95
N GLU A 600 27.01 -3.73 -12.13
CA GLU A 600 27.05 -2.39 -11.56
C GLU A 600 28.48 -1.90 -11.34
N LYS A 601 28.66 -0.58 -11.14
CA LYS A 601 29.94 -0.04 -10.68
C LYS A 601 30.07 -0.20 -9.16
N ASN A 602 31.18 -0.75 -8.72
CA ASN A 602 31.55 -0.73 -7.29
C ASN A 602 32.08 0.66 -6.87
N ALA A 603 32.37 0.82 -5.58
CA ALA A 603 32.92 2.08 -5.03
C ALA A 603 34.25 2.53 -5.67
N ALA A 604 35.01 1.63 -6.30
CA ALA A 604 36.23 1.94 -7.03
C ALA A 604 35.98 2.31 -8.51
N GLY A 605 34.73 2.33 -8.96
CA GLY A 605 34.33 2.62 -10.35
C GLY A 605 34.52 1.44 -11.31
N VAL A 606 34.84 0.25 -10.79
CA VAL A 606 35.01 -0.98 -11.58
C VAL A 606 33.66 -1.66 -11.75
N VAL A 607 33.34 -2.07 -12.99
CA VAL A 607 32.10 -2.85 -13.24
C VAL A 607 32.32 -4.28 -12.75
N VAL A 608 31.37 -4.73 -11.95
CA VAL A 608 31.38 -6.06 -11.34
C VAL A 608 30.03 -6.75 -11.58
N SER A 609 30.08 -8.07 -11.77
CA SER A 609 28.86 -8.89 -11.86
C SER A 609 28.31 -9.21 -10.47
N ARG A 610 26.98 -9.22 -10.36
CA ARG A 610 26.21 -9.63 -9.17
C ARG A 610 25.39 -10.88 -9.43
N LYS A 611 25.70 -11.61 -10.48
CA LYS A 611 25.05 -12.88 -10.81
C LYS A 611 25.06 -13.83 -9.62
N GLY A 612 23.89 -14.41 -9.29
CA GLY A 612 23.67 -15.29 -8.15
C GLY A 612 23.45 -14.58 -6.81
N ASN A 613 23.59 -13.26 -6.75
CA ASN A 613 23.32 -12.50 -5.52
C ASN A 613 21.80 -12.25 -5.35
N THR A 614 21.37 -12.22 -4.08
CA THR A 614 20.00 -11.85 -3.70
C THR A 614 19.82 -10.33 -3.85
N PRO A 615 18.68 -9.87 -4.39
CA PRO A 615 18.35 -8.45 -4.43
C PRO A 615 18.29 -7.82 -3.02
N THR A 616 18.66 -6.54 -2.94
CA THR A 616 18.70 -5.80 -1.65
C THR A 616 17.32 -5.66 -1.04
N ASN A 617 17.26 -5.68 0.30
CA ASN A 617 16.02 -5.53 1.08
C ASN A 617 14.93 -6.58 0.77
N VAL A 618 15.31 -7.75 0.30
CA VAL A 618 14.42 -8.88 0.07
C VAL A 618 14.61 -9.90 1.19
N PRO A 619 13.66 -10.05 2.11
CA PRO A 619 13.68 -11.12 3.11
C PRO A 619 13.30 -12.45 2.45
N ASP A 620 14.04 -13.52 2.77
CA ASP A 620 13.75 -14.86 2.28
C ASP A 620 12.54 -15.51 2.99
N ARG A 621 12.14 -14.99 4.17
CA ARG A 621 10.98 -15.44 4.94
C ARG A 621 10.30 -14.29 5.65
N VAL A 622 8.97 -14.27 5.54
CA VAL A 622 8.09 -13.36 6.28
C VAL A 622 6.94 -14.20 6.83
N GLY A 623 6.60 -14.02 8.11
CA GLY A 623 5.48 -14.73 8.73
C GLY A 623 4.77 -13.89 9.76
N ASN A 624 3.44 -14.04 9.83
CA ASN A 624 2.59 -13.44 10.82
C ASN A 624 1.72 -14.50 11.47
N LEU A 625 1.44 -14.33 12.76
CA LEU A 625 0.53 -15.18 13.53
C LEU A 625 -0.28 -14.31 14.49
N TRP A 626 -1.59 -14.49 14.53
CA TRP A 626 -2.50 -13.87 15.48
C TRP A 626 -3.33 -14.94 16.18
N LEU A 627 -3.50 -14.80 17.48
CA LEU A 627 -4.38 -15.62 18.29
C LEU A 627 -5.32 -14.69 19.04
N THR A 628 -6.63 -14.85 18.80
CA THR A 628 -7.69 -14.04 19.42
C THR A 628 -8.60 -14.95 20.23
N TYR A 629 -8.89 -14.58 21.47
CA TYR A 629 -9.69 -15.37 22.40
C TYR A 629 -10.79 -14.54 23.10
N ASP A 630 -12.03 -14.97 22.94
CA ASP A 630 -13.20 -14.43 23.62
C ASP A 630 -13.39 -15.17 24.96
N PHE A 631 -12.70 -14.70 26.02
CA PHE A 631 -12.72 -15.40 27.32
C PHE A 631 -13.97 -15.07 28.17
N ALA A 632 -14.68 -13.99 27.88
CA ALA A 632 -15.98 -13.65 28.42
C ALA A 632 -16.83 -12.86 27.42
N PRO A 633 -18.16 -12.74 27.59
CA PRO A 633 -19.03 -12.07 26.60
C PRO A 633 -18.64 -10.61 26.26
N GLN A 634 -18.01 -9.91 27.21
CA GLN A 634 -17.57 -8.53 27.05
C GLN A 634 -16.04 -8.41 26.85
N TRP A 635 -15.29 -9.50 27.00
CA TRP A 635 -13.85 -9.45 27.00
C TRP A 635 -13.24 -10.31 25.90
N GLN A 636 -12.44 -9.68 25.07
CA GLN A 636 -11.62 -10.32 24.04
C GLN A 636 -10.17 -9.94 24.26
N GLY A 637 -9.27 -10.86 24.10
CA GLY A 637 -7.82 -10.61 24.14
C GLY A 637 -7.10 -11.34 23.05
N GLY A 638 -5.92 -10.88 22.71
CA GLY A 638 -5.12 -11.53 21.69
C GLY A 638 -3.64 -11.27 21.84
N VAL A 639 -2.88 -12.12 21.17
CA VAL A 639 -1.44 -11.99 20.99
C VAL A 639 -1.09 -12.16 19.54
N ASP A 640 -0.05 -11.47 19.10
CA ASP A 640 0.47 -11.59 17.75
C ASP A 640 1.99 -11.73 17.72
N ALA A 641 2.48 -12.32 16.65
CA ALA A 641 3.90 -12.41 16.35
C ALA A 641 4.14 -12.15 14.86
N ARG A 642 5.15 -11.32 14.55
CA ARG A 642 5.63 -11.09 13.19
C ARG A 642 7.12 -11.38 13.10
N TYR A 643 7.49 -12.23 12.16
CA TYR A 643 8.88 -12.56 11.83
C TYR A 643 9.24 -12.04 10.46
N VAL A 644 10.40 -11.38 10.35
CA VAL A 644 11.03 -10.98 9.09
C VAL A 644 12.48 -11.47 9.11
N ALA A 645 12.88 -12.21 8.10
CA ALA A 645 14.25 -12.73 7.98
C ALA A 645 15.25 -11.60 7.67
N SER A 646 16.53 -11.89 7.84
CA SER A 646 17.61 -10.97 7.49
C SER A 646 17.58 -10.62 6.00
N VAL A 647 18.01 -9.39 5.67
CA VAL A 647 18.11 -8.92 4.28
C VAL A 647 19.52 -8.42 3.99
N PHE A 648 19.92 -8.44 2.73
CA PHE A 648 21.14 -7.77 2.31
C PHE A 648 20.92 -6.28 2.13
N ALA A 649 21.83 -5.48 2.67
CA ALA A 649 21.82 -4.02 2.53
C ALA A 649 22.50 -3.54 1.24
N ASP A 650 23.25 -4.41 0.55
CA ASP A 650 23.99 -4.11 -0.67
C ASP A 650 23.84 -5.24 -1.71
N SER A 651 23.90 -4.89 -2.97
CA SER A 651 23.84 -5.83 -4.10
C SER A 651 25.02 -6.82 -4.15
N ALA A 652 26.12 -6.52 -3.44
CA ALA A 652 27.26 -7.40 -3.29
C ALA A 652 27.02 -8.54 -2.28
N ASN A 653 25.92 -8.48 -1.50
CA ASN A 653 25.58 -9.39 -0.41
C ASN A 653 26.67 -9.47 0.67
N THR A 654 27.38 -8.35 0.89
CA THR A 654 28.46 -8.29 1.88
C THR A 654 28.02 -7.74 3.22
N MET A 655 26.88 -7.02 3.27
CA MET A 655 26.32 -6.41 4.48
C MET A 655 24.91 -6.96 4.72
N THR A 656 24.63 -7.39 5.95
CA THR A 656 23.36 -8.01 6.32
C THR A 656 22.66 -7.21 7.40
N VAL A 657 21.38 -6.86 7.17
CA VAL A 657 20.46 -6.37 8.20
C VAL A 657 19.92 -7.57 8.97
N PRO A 658 20.02 -7.58 10.31
CA PRO A 658 19.55 -8.72 11.11
C PRO A 658 18.06 -9.02 10.94
N SER A 659 17.68 -10.29 11.09
CA SER A 659 16.28 -10.70 11.25
C SER A 659 15.70 -10.22 12.57
N TYR A 660 14.38 -10.12 12.63
CA TYR A 660 13.69 -9.75 13.87
C TYR A 660 12.37 -10.49 14.05
N THR A 661 11.94 -10.57 15.31
CA THR A 661 10.60 -11.05 15.67
C THR A 661 9.96 -10.04 16.63
N LEU A 662 8.79 -9.57 16.25
CA LEU A 662 7.99 -8.67 17.07
C LEU A 662 6.83 -9.44 17.67
N TYR A 663 6.52 -9.12 18.92
CA TYR A 663 5.35 -9.67 19.62
C TYR A 663 4.45 -8.52 20.03
N GLY A 664 3.14 -8.71 19.86
CA GLY A 664 2.13 -7.78 20.30
C GLY A 664 1.08 -8.47 21.17
N SER A 665 0.27 -7.66 21.83
CA SER A 665 -0.91 -8.12 22.55
C SER A 665 -1.96 -7.03 22.65
N PHE A 666 -3.23 -7.42 22.78
CA PHE A 666 -4.32 -6.51 23.03
C PHE A 666 -5.33 -7.11 24.02
N LEU A 667 -6.08 -6.19 24.65
CA LEU A 667 -7.22 -6.51 25.50
C LEU A 667 -8.34 -5.53 25.18
N SER A 668 -9.50 -6.06 24.77
CA SER A 668 -10.69 -5.28 24.44
C SER A 668 -11.81 -5.56 25.42
N TYR A 669 -12.52 -4.52 25.80
CA TYR A 669 -13.71 -4.58 26.65
C TYR A 669 -14.90 -3.92 25.94
N LYS A 670 -15.96 -4.69 25.69
CA LYS A 670 -17.24 -4.20 25.17
C LYS A 670 -18.02 -3.55 26.32
N VAL A 671 -18.03 -2.23 26.37
CA VAL A 671 -18.75 -1.44 27.37
C VAL A 671 -20.27 -1.67 27.22
N ASP A 672 -20.71 -1.63 25.99
CA ASP A 672 -22.07 -1.94 25.55
C ASP A 672 -22.04 -2.49 24.11
N ARG A 673 -23.20 -2.62 23.45
CA ARG A 673 -23.32 -3.13 22.07
C ARG A 673 -22.67 -2.23 21.02
N HIS A 674 -22.38 -0.97 21.36
CA HIS A 674 -21.87 0.04 20.44
C HIS A 674 -20.44 0.44 20.73
N THR A 675 -19.98 0.35 21.97
CA THR A 675 -18.73 0.93 22.45
C THR A 675 -17.75 -0.13 22.91
N THR A 676 -16.55 -0.10 22.37
CA THR A 676 -15.44 -0.97 22.76
C THR A 676 -14.24 -0.12 23.19
N VAL A 677 -13.59 -0.51 24.28
CA VAL A 677 -12.33 0.04 24.75
C VAL A 677 -11.24 -1.00 24.54
N THR A 678 -10.16 -0.64 23.85
CA THR A 678 -9.06 -1.55 23.55
C THR A 678 -7.73 -0.97 24.04
N GLY A 679 -7.03 -1.72 24.89
CA GLY A 679 -5.62 -1.51 25.21
C GLY A 679 -4.74 -2.39 24.35
N ARG A 680 -3.69 -1.85 23.74
CA ARG A 680 -2.76 -2.57 22.87
C ARG A 680 -1.32 -2.28 23.22
N VAL A 681 -0.47 -3.31 23.14
CA VAL A 681 0.99 -3.18 23.26
C VAL A 681 1.62 -3.77 22.01
N ARG A 682 2.43 -2.99 21.31
CA ARG A 682 3.23 -3.44 20.16
C ARG A 682 4.71 -3.55 20.56
N ASN A 683 5.45 -4.43 19.89
CA ASN A 683 6.85 -4.72 20.21
C ASN A 683 7.05 -4.99 21.71
N LEU A 684 6.32 -5.95 22.24
CA LEU A 684 6.25 -6.26 23.68
C LEU A 684 7.63 -6.49 24.32
N THR A 685 8.57 -7.11 23.61
CA THR A 685 9.94 -7.39 24.03
C THR A 685 10.85 -6.17 23.94
N ASN A 686 10.39 -5.06 23.34
CA ASN A 686 11.18 -3.86 23.05
C ASN A 686 12.42 -4.19 22.19
N GLU A 687 12.23 -5.03 21.17
CA GLU A 687 13.28 -5.39 20.22
C GLU A 687 13.76 -4.14 19.48
N VAL A 688 15.08 -4.04 19.27
CA VAL A 688 15.71 -2.98 18.46
C VAL A 688 16.02 -3.59 17.11
N TYR A 689 15.26 -3.22 16.11
CA TYR A 689 15.33 -3.79 14.78
C TYR A 689 15.38 -2.71 13.71
N ALA A 690 15.80 -3.08 12.52
CA ALA A 690 15.74 -2.23 11.34
C ALA A 690 14.71 -2.82 10.36
N GLU A 691 13.84 -1.96 9.84
CA GLU A 691 12.84 -2.36 8.85
C GLU A 691 13.45 -2.52 7.47
N PHE A 692 14.47 -1.70 7.17
CA PHE A 692 15.07 -1.70 5.85
C PHE A 692 16.38 -0.90 5.84
N ALA A 693 17.31 -1.26 4.94
CA ALA A 693 18.51 -0.49 4.67
C ALA A 693 18.21 0.57 3.62
N HIS A 694 18.42 1.82 3.96
CA HIS A 694 18.37 2.95 3.03
C HIS A 694 19.72 3.19 2.33
N VAL A 695 19.95 4.36 1.82
CA VAL A 695 21.25 4.73 1.23
C VAL A 695 22.36 4.39 2.22
N SER A 696 23.15 3.36 1.90
CA SER A 696 24.21 2.86 2.78
C SER A 696 25.11 3.99 3.30
N PRO A 697 25.45 4.03 4.57
CA PRO A 697 25.23 3.01 5.59
C PRO A 697 24.23 3.44 6.69
N ALA A 698 23.01 3.76 6.35
CA ALA A 698 21.98 4.12 7.31
C ALA A 698 20.79 3.14 7.27
N TYR A 699 20.14 2.93 8.41
CA TYR A 699 18.96 2.10 8.58
C TYR A 699 17.76 2.87 9.03
N TYR A 700 16.59 2.44 8.58
CA TYR A 700 15.35 2.80 9.24
C TYR A 700 15.09 1.84 10.39
N LEU A 701 15.21 2.34 11.62
CA LEU A 701 14.84 1.57 12.80
C LEU A 701 13.34 1.50 12.92
N GLY A 702 12.85 0.32 13.30
CA GLY A 702 11.44 0.13 13.60
C GLY A 702 11.07 0.71 14.97
N THR A 703 9.77 0.91 15.16
CA THR A 703 9.19 1.51 16.36
C THR A 703 9.51 0.68 17.60
N PRO A 704 9.99 1.28 18.70
CA PRO A 704 10.18 0.62 19.98
C PRO A 704 8.84 0.11 20.56
N ARG A 705 8.86 -0.46 21.76
CA ARG A 705 7.62 -0.86 22.43
C ARG A 705 6.70 0.35 22.63
N THR A 706 5.46 0.22 22.16
CA THR A 706 4.41 1.24 22.29
C THR A 706 3.20 0.69 22.99
N PHE A 707 2.49 1.60 23.66
CA PHE A 707 1.20 1.36 24.31
C PHE A 707 0.16 2.25 23.66
N GLU A 708 -1.06 1.76 23.51
CA GLU A 708 -2.21 2.47 22.97
C GLU A 708 -3.45 2.15 23.81
N LEU A 709 -4.26 3.14 24.07
CA LEU A 709 -5.63 3.00 24.57
C LEU A 709 -6.58 3.65 23.55
N ALA A 710 -7.55 2.89 23.05
CA ALA A 710 -8.50 3.36 22.08
C ALA A 710 -9.94 3.13 22.57
N VAL A 711 -10.82 4.07 22.28
CA VAL A 711 -12.27 3.95 22.42
C VAL A 711 -12.86 4.03 21.03
N GLN A 712 -13.63 3.03 20.64
CA GLN A 712 -14.33 2.99 19.35
C GLN A 712 -15.81 2.77 19.58
N THR A 713 -16.63 3.47 18.81
CA THR A 713 -18.07 3.37 18.87
C THR A 713 -18.66 3.21 17.46
N ARG A 714 -19.77 2.42 17.36
CA ARG A 714 -20.53 2.18 16.13
C ARG A 714 -22.03 2.12 16.44
N PHE A 715 -22.81 2.89 15.69
CA PHE A 715 -24.26 2.96 15.79
C PHE A 715 -24.93 2.67 14.45
#